data_a3f30e9d1b61a132f1471f40daea89c4
#
_entry.id   a3f30e9d1b61a132f1471f40daea89c4
#
_cell.length_a   1.000
_cell.length_b   1.000
_cell.length_c   1.000
_cell.angle_alpha   90.00
_cell.angle_beta   90.00
_cell.angle_gamma   90.00
#
_symmetry.space_group_name_H-M   'P 1'
#
loop_
_entity.id
_entity.type
_entity.pdbx_description
1 polymer ?
#
loop_
_entity_poly.entity_id
_entity_poly.type
_entity_poly.pdbx_seq_one_letter_code
_entity_poly.pdbx_strand_id
1 'polypeptide(L)'
;MANDLCRTLRHYTMFGDMQTRYDVIVVGAGHAGCEAAHAAARLGCRTLLLTIDLDKLAHMSCNPSIGGPAKGHLVREIDALGGLMARITDRSAIQIRLLNESKGPAVQSLRAQCDKRLYARLMKETLERVPNLDLRQAMVEHIAPPNADHQCFTITTHTGWQYTAPAVILTTGTFLRGRAITGEAMWGAGRAGEAPAMTLSQDLAALGFPLVRLKTGTPPRLAAATIDFSLTELQPGSPTPLAFGHYYPELGESIPPPEYHGPPAPVYPHPQLDGWRPQLPCYQIHTTPEFHAIIRENLHRAPLFSGIIEGVGPRYCPSIEDKIVRFADKERHSLFLEPEGWTTAEVYVQGCNTSLPEDVQWAMLRSIPALRNVELMRIGYAIEYDAVATGEITADMQTRRMRGLFFAGQINGTTGYEEAAAQGLMAGINAAHYVQGKPPVILGRAEAYIGVLIDDLTTKEIREPYRMFTSRAEYRLLLRGDNADLRLTPLAYKLGLVDGDRAAVVEERRRQIEQALHQVRERRIFPSAAVNTALEAQGLKPLNQPATVAEVLARPDAHYSQLRNVLPDLPELSAAVVEQVEIACKYSGYIARQEREIARMQKMEHRRIPADFDYASLPGLRNEARQVLMRFRPATLGQAGRLAGINPADVAILLFALERRQMSSSEVT
;
A
#
# COMPACT_ATOMS: atom_id res chain seq x y z
N MET A 1 27.06 -33.85 -30.13
CA MET A 1 26.92 -33.23 -28.80
C MET A 1 25.50 -32.68 -28.50
N ALA A 2 24.69 -32.27 -29.48
CA ALA A 2 23.32 -31.81 -29.22
C ALA A 2 22.29 -32.94 -28.96
N ASN A 3 22.56 -34.17 -29.41
CA ASN A 3 21.68 -35.30 -29.21
C ASN A 3 21.81 -36.03 -27.87
N ASP A 4 22.89 -35.79 -27.12
CA ASP A 4 23.08 -36.39 -25.79
C ASP A 4 22.45 -35.60 -24.64
N LEU A 5 22.34 -34.27 -24.78
CA LEU A 5 21.58 -33.46 -23.81
C LEU A 5 20.09 -33.81 -23.79
N CYS A 6 19.51 -34.13 -24.95
CA CYS A 6 18.10 -34.51 -25.02
C CYS A 6 17.81 -35.90 -24.43
N ARG A 7 18.80 -36.79 -24.37
CA ARG A 7 18.69 -38.10 -23.72
C ARG A 7 18.82 -38.02 -22.20
N THR A 8 19.62 -37.10 -21.69
CA THR A 8 19.80 -36.89 -20.23
C THR A 8 18.52 -36.30 -19.60
N LEU A 9 17.78 -35.46 -20.31
CA LEU A 9 16.48 -34.91 -19.86
C LEU A 9 15.36 -35.97 -19.81
N ARG A 10 15.43 -37.07 -20.57
CA ARG A 10 14.44 -38.17 -20.51
C ARG A 10 14.59 -39.10 -19.31
N HIS A 11 15.72 -39.06 -18.59
CA HIS A 11 15.92 -39.91 -17.40
C HIS A 11 15.37 -39.32 -16.10
N TYR A 12 15.00 -38.02 -16.07
CA TYR A 12 14.36 -37.41 -14.90
C TYR A 12 12.84 -37.65 -14.82
N THR A 13 12.21 -38.23 -15.83
CA THR A 13 10.76 -38.56 -15.83
C THR A 13 10.41 -39.84 -15.05
N MET A 14 11.39 -40.50 -14.37
CA MET A 14 11.12 -41.67 -13.56
C MET A 14 10.81 -41.45 -12.08
N PHE A 15 10.92 -40.20 -11.60
CA PHE A 15 10.38 -39.79 -10.30
C PHE A 15 9.04 -39.14 -10.52
N GLY A 16 7.99 -39.81 -10.06
CA GLY A 16 6.58 -39.49 -10.29
C GLY A 16 6.23 -38.02 -10.37
N ASP A 17 5.26 -37.66 -11.19
CA ASP A 17 4.76 -36.36 -11.62
C ASP A 17 5.16 -35.16 -10.75
N MET A 18 6.41 -34.67 -10.93
CA MET A 18 6.78 -33.41 -10.30
C MET A 18 5.97 -32.28 -10.94
N GLN A 19 5.25 -31.56 -10.07
CA GLN A 19 4.38 -30.47 -10.49
C GLN A 19 5.20 -29.33 -11.10
N THR A 20 5.10 -29.16 -12.42
CA THR A 20 5.75 -28.05 -13.17
C THR A 20 4.76 -27.10 -13.82
N ARG A 21 3.47 -27.47 -13.86
CA ARG A 21 2.41 -26.66 -14.46
C ARG A 21 1.46 -26.12 -13.41
N TYR A 22 1.24 -24.83 -13.44
CA TYR A 22 0.37 -24.07 -12.56
C TYR A 22 -0.63 -23.24 -13.37
N ASP A 23 -1.66 -22.71 -12.71
CA ASP A 23 -2.58 -21.74 -13.29
C ASP A 23 -1.98 -20.33 -13.21
N VAL A 24 -1.34 -20.01 -12.08
CA VAL A 24 -0.69 -18.73 -11.82
C VAL A 24 0.69 -18.94 -11.24
N ILE A 25 1.70 -18.27 -11.76
CA ILE A 25 3.05 -18.19 -11.15
C ILE A 25 3.30 -16.77 -10.71
N VAL A 26 3.69 -16.62 -9.43
CA VAL A 26 4.08 -15.33 -8.83
C VAL A 26 5.58 -15.33 -8.60
N VAL A 27 6.29 -14.32 -9.12
CA VAL A 27 7.74 -14.19 -9.00
C VAL A 27 8.08 -13.07 -8.02
N GLY A 28 8.68 -13.44 -6.89
CA GLY A 28 9.00 -12.55 -5.78
C GLY A 28 7.97 -12.63 -4.65
N ALA A 29 8.43 -12.85 -3.40
CA ALA A 29 7.59 -12.95 -2.21
C ALA A 29 7.73 -11.73 -1.28
N GLY A 30 7.82 -10.52 -1.85
CA GLY A 30 7.58 -9.28 -1.14
C GLY A 30 6.10 -9.10 -0.81
N HIS A 31 5.71 -7.95 -0.27
CA HIS A 31 4.31 -7.68 0.08
C HIS A 31 3.35 -7.86 -1.12
N ALA A 32 3.76 -7.45 -2.33
CA ALA A 32 2.95 -7.65 -3.53
C ALA A 32 2.78 -9.14 -3.87
N GLY A 33 3.86 -9.90 -3.85
CA GLY A 33 3.81 -11.32 -4.21
C GLY A 33 3.03 -12.17 -3.22
N CYS A 34 3.15 -11.87 -1.91
CA CYS A 34 2.38 -12.57 -0.87
C CYS A 34 0.87 -12.35 -1.04
N GLU A 35 0.43 -11.11 -1.26
CA GLU A 35 -0.98 -10.80 -1.49
C GLU A 35 -1.49 -11.37 -2.81
N ALA A 36 -0.68 -11.31 -3.89
CA ALA A 36 -1.05 -11.86 -5.18
C ALA A 36 -1.24 -13.38 -5.14
N ALA A 37 -0.29 -14.08 -4.54
CA ALA A 37 -0.33 -15.54 -4.40
C ALA A 37 -1.49 -15.99 -3.53
N HIS A 38 -1.71 -15.31 -2.40
CA HIS A 38 -2.86 -15.56 -1.53
C HIS A 38 -4.19 -15.40 -2.28
N ALA A 39 -4.38 -14.26 -2.97
CA ALA A 39 -5.62 -13.98 -3.70
C ALA A 39 -5.89 -15.00 -4.81
N ALA A 40 -4.89 -15.30 -5.64
CA ALA A 40 -5.05 -16.28 -6.72
C ALA A 40 -5.38 -17.69 -6.21
N ALA A 41 -4.71 -18.14 -5.16
CA ALA A 41 -4.96 -19.45 -4.54
C ALA A 41 -6.33 -19.52 -3.86
N ARG A 42 -6.75 -18.47 -3.15
CA ARG A 42 -8.10 -18.36 -2.55
C ARG A 42 -9.21 -18.42 -3.57
N LEU A 43 -8.97 -17.91 -4.79
CA LEU A 43 -9.93 -17.99 -5.91
C LEU A 43 -9.87 -19.34 -6.66
N GLY A 44 -9.16 -20.33 -6.10
CA GLY A 44 -9.14 -21.71 -6.58
C GLY A 44 -8.09 -22.00 -7.66
N CYS A 45 -7.18 -21.06 -7.98
CA CYS A 45 -6.09 -21.31 -8.92
C CYS A 45 -4.95 -22.06 -8.23
N ARG A 46 -4.40 -23.07 -8.93
CA ARG A 46 -3.12 -23.69 -8.53
C ARG A 46 -2.01 -22.67 -8.73
N THR A 47 -1.47 -22.19 -7.64
CA THR A 47 -0.56 -21.04 -7.62
C THR A 47 0.83 -21.47 -7.13
N LEU A 48 1.87 -21.01 -7.83
CA LEU A 48 3.26 -21.16 -7.41
C LEU A 48 3.80 -19.78 -7.03
N LEU A 49 4.35 -19.66 -5.83
CA LEU A 49 5.11 -18.48 -5.38
C LEU A 49 6.60 -18.80 -5.36
N LEU A 50 7.37 -18.13 -6.21
CA LEU A 50 8.82 -18.26 -6.29
C LEU A 50 9.51 -17.11 -5.54
N THR A 51 10.47 -17.41 -4.69
CA THR A 51 11.26 -16.41 -3.96
C THR A 51 12.70 -16.88 -3.80
N ILE A 52 13.63 -15.94 -3.66
CA ILE A 52 15.04 -16.24 -3.43
C ILE A 52 15.32 -16.73 -1.99
N ASP A 53 14.44 -16.40 -1.05
CA ASP A 53 14.60 -16.75 0.36
C ASP A 53 13.23 -16.92 1.02
N LEU A 54 12.93 -18.15 1.47
CA LEU A 54 11.66 -18.48 2.13
C LEU A 54 11.52 -17.92 3.56
N ASP A 55 12.60 -17.50 4.18
CA ASP A 55 12.56 -16.92 5.53
C ASP A 55 12.37 -15.39 5.51
N LYS A 56 12.28 -14.82 4.30
CA LYS A 56 12.12 -13.36 4.09
C LYS A 56 10.84 -12.97 3.36
N LEU A 57 9.77 -13.76 3.49
CA LEU A 57 8.46 -13.42 2.92
C LEU A 57 7.95 -12.11 3.52
N ALA A 58 7.53 -11.19 2.66
CA ALA A 58 7.08 -9.84 3.04
C ALA A 58 8.04 -9.12 4.01
N HIS A 59 9.36 -9.36 3.89
CA HIS A 59 10.37 -8.77 4.77
C HIS A 59 10.34 -7.25 4.71
N MET A 60 10.27 -6.61 5.87
CA MET A 60 10.32 -5.16 6.04
C MET A 60 11.77 -4.65 5.92
N SER A 61 12.27 -4.49 4.69
CA SER A 61 13.66 -4.12 4.42
C SER A 61 14.02 -2.69 4.77
N CYS A 62 13.05 -1.77 4.72
CA CYS A 62 13.24 -0.37 5.07
C CYS A 62 12.86 -0.14 6.54
N ASN A 63 11.68 0.37 6.83
CA ASN A 63 11.21 0.66 8.18
C ASN A 63 10.40 -0.50 8.78
N PRO A 64 10.34 -0.62 10.13
CA PRO A 64 9.56 -1.65 10.79
C PRO A 64 8.08 -1.26 10.94
N SER A 65 7.52 -0.46 10.04
CA SER A 65 6.17 0.09 10.23
C SER A 65 5.25 -0.08 9.04
N ILE A 66 3.97 -0.30 9.34
CA ILE A 66 2.86 -0.36 8.39
C ILE A 66 1.88 0.77 8.69
N GLY A 67 1.32 1.38 7.64
CA GLY A 67 0.32 2.43 7.73
C GLY A 67 0.89 3.85 7.73
N GLY A 68 0.12 4.76 8.31
CA GLY A 68 0.32 6.20 8.20
C GLY A 68 -0.62 6.84 7.16
N PRO A 69 -0.58 8.17 6.98
CA PRO A 69 -1.53 8.88 6.11
C PRO A 69 -1.62 8.30 4.70
N ALA A 70 -2.82 8.02 4.24
CA ALA A 70 -3.20 7.28 3.03
C ALA A 70 -2.81 5.78 3.04
N LYS A 71 -1.68 5.42 3.61
CA LYS A 71 -1.20 4.03 3.65
C LYS A 71 -2.05 3.16 4.56
N GLY A 72 -2.42 3.66 5.75
CA GLY A 72 -3.37 2.98 6.63
C GLY A 72 -4.74 2.75 5.98
N HIS A 73 -5.16 3.65 5.07
CA HIS A 73 -6.38 3.45 4.27
C HIS A 73 -6.22 2.25 3.33
N LEU A 74 -5.07 2.16 2.62
CA LEU A 74 -4.77 1.00 1.77
C LEU A 74 -4.78 -0.31 2.56
N VAL A 75 -4.17 -0.33 3.76
CA VAL A 75 -4.14 -1.54 4.61
C VAL A 75 -5.55 -1.98 5.01
N ARG A 76 -6.41 -1.03 5.39
CA ARG A 76 -7.82 -1.30 5.73
C ARG A 76 -8.61 -1.80 4.51
N GLU A 77 -8.35 -1.29 3.32
CA GLU A 77 -8.97 -1.76 2.08
C GLU A 77 -8.46 -3.14 1.66
N ILE A 78 -7.17 -3.42 1.84
CA ILE A 78 -6.58 -4.75 1.64
C ILE A 78 -7.27 -5.77 2.56
N ASP A 79 -7.46 -5.44 3.85
CA ASP A 79 -8.20 -6.30 4.79
C ASP A 79 -9.65 -6.52 4.35
N ALA A 80 -10.35 -5.45 3.97
CA ALA A 80 -11.75 -5.53 3.53
C ALA A 80 -11.94 -6.45 2.31
N LEU A 81 -10.92 -6.53 1.44
CA LEU A 81 -10.85 -7.42 0.28
C LEU A 81 -10.31 -8.84 0.62
N GLY A 82 -10.02 -9.13 1.88
CA GLY A 82 -9.55 -10.45 2.31
C GLY A 82 -8.05 -10.67 2.23
N GLY A 83 -7.24 -9.60 2.05
CA GLY A 83 -5.79 -9.66 2.08
C GLY A 83 -5.20 -9.88 3.48
N LEU A 84 -3.91 -10.10 3.55
CA LEU A 84 -3.20 -10.56 4.75
C LEU A 84 -2.54 -9.44 5.55
N MET A 85 -2.11 -8.35 4.91
CA MET A 85 -1.25 -7.33 5.51
C MET A 85 -1.78 -6.81 6.86
N ALA A 86 -3.06 -6.48 6.96
CA ALA A 86 -3.66 -5.97 8.19
C ALA A 86 -3.56 -6.96 9.35
N ARG A 87 -3.95 -8.22 9.10
CA ARG A 87 -3.96 -9.29 10.11
C ARG A 87 -2.57 -9.63 10.61
N ILE A 88 -1.60 -9.72 9.69
CA ILE A 88 -0.20 -9.95 10.05
C ILE A 88 0.37 -8.77 10.83
N THR A 89 0.00 -7.54 10.45
CA THR A 89 0.40 -6.32 11.18
C THR A 89 -0.13 -6.34 12.60
N ASP A 90 -1.42 -6.58 12.81
CA ASP A 90 -2.04 -6.53 14.14
C ASP A 90 -1.45 -7.58 15.09
N ARG A 91 -1.10 -8.78 14.57
CA ARG A 91 -0.47 -9.87 15.33
C ARG A 91 1.00 -9.59 15.66
N SER A 92 1.73 -8.88 14.79
CA SER A 92 3.18 -8.60 14.94
C SER A 92 3.48 -7.19 15.46
N ALA A 93 2.46 -6.35 15.64
CA ALA A 93 2.66 -4.98 16.08
C ALA A 93 3.22 -4.91 17.51
N ILE A 94 4.32 -4.18 17.69
CA ILE A 94 4.91 -3.83 18.98
C ILE A 94 4.41 -2.48 19.49
N GLN A 95 3.84 -1.65 18.61
CA GLN A 95 3.17 -0.40 18.93
C GLN A 95 2.15 -0.07 17.85
N ILE A 96 1.02 0.53 18.24
CA ILE A 96 0.05 1.07 17.28
C ILE A 96 -0.43 2.46 17.73
N ARG A 97 -0.65 3.36 16.77
CA ARG A 97 -1.13 4.74 17.03
C ARG A 97 -2.11 5.17 15.93
N LEU A 98 -3.04 6.05 16.30
CA LEU A 98 -3.80 6.84 15.36
C LEU A 98 -3.04 8.13 15.04
N LEU A 99 -2.81 8.43 13.79
CA LEU A 99 -2.17 9.67 13.35
C LEU A 99 -3.24 10.67 12.88
N ASN A 100 -2.92 11.96 13.00
CA ASN A 100 -3.82 13.07 12.64
C ASN A 100 -5.13 13.10 13.47
N GLU A 101 -5.10 12.69 14.74
CA GLU A 101 -6.27 12.69 15.64
C GLU A 101 -6.97 14.05 15.70
N SER A 102 -6.20 15.15 15.72
CA SER A 102 -6.72 16.52 15.72
C SER A 102 -7.30 16.99 14.38
N LYS A 103 -7.19 16.16 13.33
CA LYS A 103 -7.73 16.45 11.99
C LYS A 103 -9.01 15.64 11.75
N GLY A 104 -9.77 16.02 10.74
CA GLY A 104 -11.01 15.31 10.40
C GLY A 104 -10.77 13.86 9.93
N PRO A 105 -11.83 13.01 9.97
CA PRO A 105 -11.76 11.56 9.74
C PRO A 105 -11.23 11.18 8.34
N ALA A 106 -11.31 12.08 7.38
CA ALA A 106 -10.80 11.86 6.02
C ALA A 106 -9.28 11.66 5.93
N VAL A 107 -8.52 12.00 6.98
CA VAL A 107 -7.05 11.93 7.00
C VAL A 107 -6.48 11.26 8.25
N GLN A 108 -7.34 10.87 9.20
CA GLN A 108 -6.95 10.03 10.32
C GLN A 108 -6.51 8.68 9.80
N SER A 109 -5.43 8.14 10.36
CA SER A 109 -4.85 6.91 9.84
C SER A 109 -4.05 6.16 10.89
N LEU A 110 -4.21 4.86 10.92
CA LEU A 110 -3.44 3.98 11.79
C LEU A 110 -2.00 3.86 11.29
N ARG A 111 -1.07 3.75 12.24
CA ARG A 111 0.32 3.34 12.02
C ARG A 111 0.74 2.38 13.12
N ALA A 112 1.26 1.21 12.73
CA ALA A 112 1.86 0.24 13.63
C ALA A 112 3.37 0.14 13.40
N GLN A 113 4.13 0.03 14.50
CA GLN A 113 5.49 -0.51 14.48
C GLN A 113 5.37 -2.03 14.68
N CYS A 114 6.09 -2.79 13.90
CA CYS A 114 6.02 -4.25 13.91
C CYS A 114 7.36 -4.87 14.32
N ASP A 115 7.30 -6.03 14.94
CA ASP A 115 8.44 -6.94 14.98
C ASP A 115 8.65 -7.51 13.58
N LYS A 116 9.72 -7.07 12.91
CA LYS A 116 10.00 -7.42 11.50
C LYS A 116 10.19 -8.91 11.27
N ARG A 117 10.80 -9.60 12.23
CA ARG A 117 11.04 -11.06 12.13
C ARG A 117 9.76 -11.82 12.35
N LEU A 118 8.99 -11.42 13.35
CA LEU A 118 7.67 -11.99 13.61
C LEU A 118 6.72 -11.78 12.43
N TYR A 119 6.71 -10.58 11.84
CA TYR A 119 5.90 -10.28 10.66
C TYR A 119 6.20 -11.23 9.48
N ALA A 120 7.47 -11.39 9.14
CA ALA A 120 7.88 -12.29 8.05
C ALA A 120 7.54 -13.76 8.35
N ARG A 121 7.77 -14.22 9.60
CA ARG A 121 7.43 -15.57 10.05
C ARG A 121 5.92 -15.82 9.96
N LEU A 122 5.11 -14.94 10.49
CA LEU A 122 3.64 -15.06 10.44
C LEU A 122 3.11 -15.05 8.99
N MET A 123 3.68 -14.23 8.11
CA MET A 123 3.33 -14.23 6.70
C MET A 123 3.64 -15.59 6.06
N LYS A 124 4.84 -16.16 6.30
CA LYS A 124 5.22 -17.48 5.81
C LYS A 124 4.27 -18.56 6.31
N GLU A 125 4.09 -18.66 7.62
CA GLU A 125 3.22 -19.67 8.26
C GLU A 125 1.76 -19.56 7.75
N THR A 126 1.30 -18.37 7.45
CA THR A 126 -0.04 -18.15 6.90
C THR A 126 -0.12 -18.68 5.46
N LEU A 127 0.84 -18.34 4.61
CA LEU A 127 0.84 -18.75 3.20
C LEU A 127 1.05 -20.26 3.05
N GLU A 128 1.85 -20.89 3.89
CA GLU A 128 2.05 -22.37 3.91
C GLU A 128 0.75 -23.14 4.17
N ARG A 129 -0.24 -22.52 4.80
CA ARG A 129 -1.55 -23.13 5.10
C ARG A 129 -2.62 -22.82 4.05
N VAL A 130 -2.31 -21.99 3.04
CA VAL A 130 -3.28 -21.66 1.99
C VAL A 130 -3.42 -22.82 1.02
N PRO A 131 -4.65 -23.38 0.85
CA PRO A 131 -4.88 -24.40 -0.17
C PRO A 131 -4.53 -23.90 -1.56
N ASN A 132 -4.08 -24.79 -2.46
CA ASN A 132 -3.70 -24.50 -3.83
C ASN A 132 -2.49 -23.56 -4.00
N LEU A 133 -1.69 -23.34 -2.94
CA LEU A 133 -0.50 -22.51 -2.97
C LEU A 133 0.76 -23.33 -2.68
N ASP A 134 1.67 -23.40 -3.65
CA ASP A 134 3.01 -23.94 -3.47
C ASP A 134 4.04 -22.83 -3.31
N LEU A 135 4.90 -22.94 -2.30
CA LEU A 135 6.03 -22.04 -2.06
C LEU A 135 7.33 -22.74 -2.50
N ARG A 136 8.18 -22.07 -3.28
CA ARG A 136 9.48 -22.62 -3.71
C ARG A 136 10.57 -21.56 -3.61
N GLN A 137 11.70 -21.98 -3.05
CA GLN A 137 12.90 -21.15 -3.05
C GLN A 137 13.64 -21.32 -4.38
N ALA A 138 13.62 -20.28 -5.20
CA ALA A 138 14.38 -20.22 -6.43
C ALA A 138 14.49 -18.75 -6.91
N MET A 139 15.63 -18.41 -7.50
CA MET A 139 15.78 -17.17 -8.25
C MET A 139 15.31 -17.40 -9.68
N VAL A 140 14.41 -16.55 -10.16
CA VAL A 140 13.97 -16.57 -11.54
C VAL A 140 14.94 -15.76 -12.39
N GLU A 141 15.49 -16.41 -13.43
CA GLU A 141 16.42 -15.79 -14.37
C GLU A 141 15.77 -15.43 -15.69
N HIS A 142 14.86 -16.28 -16.20
CA HIS A 142 14.27 -16.07 -17.50
C HIS A 142 12.75 -16.21 -17.50
N ILE A 143 12.12 -15.43 -18.38
CA ILE A 143 10.72 -15.52 -18.74
C ILE A 143 10.58 -15.63 -20.26
N ALA A 144 9.98 -16.72 -20.74
CA ALA A 144 9.62 -16.88 -22.13
C ALA A 144 8.09 -16.76 -22.28
N PRO A 145 7.63 -15.91 -23.22
CA PRO A 145 6.20 -15.74 -23.48
C PRO A 145 5.59 -16.95 -24.20
N PRO A 146 4.26 -17.08 -24.19
CA PRO A 146 3.55 -18.05 -25.03
C PRO A 146 3.92 -17.88 -26.51
N ASN A 147 4.02 -19.00 -27.21
CA ASN A 147 4.28 -19.05 -28.64
C ASN A 147 3.35 -20.09 -29.36
N ALA A 148 3.54 -20.34 -30.63
CA ALA A 148 2.71 -21.27 -31.40
C ALA A 148 2.74 -22.71 -30.83
N ASP A 149 3.88 -23.13 -30.26
CA ASP A 149 4.07 -24.48 -29.74
C ASP A 149 3.68 -24.60 -28.26
N HIS A 150 3.76 -23.48 -27.51
CA HIS A 150 3.49 -23.43 -26.07
C HIS A 150 2.56 -22.27 -25.73
N GLN A 151 1.33 -22.57 -25.29
CA GLN A 151 0.30 -21.57 -24.95
C GLN A 151 0.47 -20.96 -23.53
N CYS A 152 1.54 -21.31 -22.83
CA CYS A 152 1.84 -20.84 -21.49
C CYS A 152 3.17 -20.09 -21.46
N PHE A 153 3.32 -19.20 -20.48
CA PHE A 153 4.64 -18.67 -20.13
C PHE A 153 5.53 -19.79 -19.56
N THR A 154 6.81 -19.73 -19.85
CA THR A 154 7.83 -20.58 -19.24
C THR A 154 8.73 -19.73 -18.35
N ILE A 155 8.83 -20.10 -17.09
CA ILE A 155 9.68 -19.47 -16.08
C ILE A 155 10.86 -20.39 -15.82
N THR A 156 12.09 -19.91 -16.05
CA THR A 156 13.32 -20.67 -15.82
C THR A 156 14.05 -20.11 -14.60
N THR A 157 14.41 -20.99 -13.68
CA THR A 157 15.15 -20.65 -12.46
C THR A 157 16.67 -20.74 -12.67
N HIS A 158 17.45 -20.22 -11.73
CA HIS A 158 18.92 -20.25 -11.72
C HIS A 158 19.52 -21.66 -11.75
N THR A 159 18.74 -22.69 -11.41
CA THR A 159 19.15 -24.09 -11.53
C THR A 159 18.78 -24.72 -12.87
N GLY A 160 18.21 -23.95 -13.80
CA GLY A 160 17.70 -24.43 -15.09
C GLY A 160 16.34 -25.14 -15.01
N TRP A 161 15.71 -25.20 -13.81
CA TRP A 161 14.38 -25.77 -13.67
C TRP A 161 13.32 -24.88 -14.31
N GLN A 162 12.31 -25.49 -14.92
CA GLN A 162 11.26 -24.76 -15.64
C GLN A 162 9.88 -25.02 -15.07
N TYR A 163 9.09 -23.95 -14.95
CA TYR A 163 7.67 -23.98 -14.61
C TYR A 163 6.87 -23.28 -15.69
N THR A 164 5.62 -23.72 -15.89
CA THR A 164 4.73 -23.16 -16.91
C THR A 164 3.40 -22.72 -16.32
N ALA A 165 2.87 -21.60 -16.79
CA ALA A 165 1.52 -21.12 -16.44
C ALA A 165 0.94 -20.19 -17.51
N PRO A 166 -0.39 -20.17 -17.69
CA PRO A 166 -1.07 -19.20 -18.56
C PRO A 166 -1.03 -17.78 -18.01
N ALA A 167 -0.84 -17.61 -16.70
CA ALA A 167 -0.71 -16.31 -16.07
C ALA A 167 0.54 -16.21 -15.20
N VAL A 168 1.29 -15.09 -15.30
CA VAL A 168 2.48 -14.79 -14.53
C VAL A 168 2.36 -13.40 -13.91
N ILE A 169 2.71 -13.28 -12.62
CA ILE A 169 2.73 -12.00 -11.90
C ILE A 169 4.17 -11.71 -11.47
N LEU A 170 4.78 -10.64 -11.98
CA LEU A 170 6.11 -10.21 -11.59
C LEU A 170 6.02 -9.16 -10.46
N THR A 171 6.67 -9.47 -9.34
CA THR A 171 6.71 -8.62 -8.13
C THR A 171 8.13 -8.48 -7.61
N THR A 172 9.05 -8.13 -8.49
CA THR A 172 10.50 -8.23 -8.33
C THR A 172 11.15 -7.26 -7.34
N GLY A 173 10.39 -6.33 -6.76
CA GLY A 173 10.89 -5.38 -5.77
C GLY A 173 12.08 -4.57 -6.29
N THR A 174 13.18 -4.53 -5.54
CA THR A 174 14.42 -3.83 -5.87
C THR A 174 15.48 -4.74 -6.51
N PHE A 175 15.10 -5.94 -6.98
CA PHE A 175 16.06 -6.97 -7.40
C PHE A 175 16.46 -6.89 -8.87
N LEU A 176 15.63 -6.31 -9.77
CA LEU A 176 15.98 -6.19 -11.20
C LEU A 176 17.20 -5.29 -11.38
N ARG A 177 18.33 -5.89 -11.80
CA ARG A 177 19.64 -5.23 -11.90
C ARG A 177 19.98 -4.40 -10.66
N GLY A 178 19.61 -4.92 -9.47
CA GLY A 178 19.80 -4.25 -8.19
C GLY A 178 21.26 -3.91 -7.91
N ARG A 179 21.53 -2.67 -7.44
CA ARG A 179 22.86 -2.18 -7.07
C ARG A 179 22.78 -1.38 -5.77
N ALA A 180 23.43 -1.86 -4.73
CA ALA A 180 23.55 -1.13 -3.46
C ALA A 180 24.76 -0.18 -3.50
N ILE A 181 24.63 1.00 -2.87
CA ILE A 181 25.60 2.09 -2.93
C ILE A 181 25.73 2.75 -1.56
N THR A 182 26.96 2.90 -1.07
CA THR A 182 27.32 3.63 0.15
C THR A 182 28.64 4.36 -0.09
N GLY A 183 28.62 5.69 -0.11
CA GLY A 183 29.78 6.48 -0.52
C GLY A 183 30.29 6.03 -1.87
N GLU A 184 31.57 5.73 -1.95
CA GLU A 184 32.28 5.28 -3.14
C GLU A 184 32.09 3.76 -3.42
N ALA A 185 31.54 3.00 -2.44
CA ALA A 185 31.37 1.56 -2.55
C ALA A 185 30.05 1.19 -3.26
N MET A 186 30.16 0.28 -4.23
CA MET A 186 29.03 -0.25 -4.99
C MET A 186 29.15 -1.76 -5.15
N TRP A 187 28.02 -2.46 -5.02
CA TRP A 187 27.96 -3.90 -5.24
C TRP A 187 26.60 -4.34 -5.77
N GLY A 188 26.56 -5.46 -6.50
CA GLY A 188 25.31 -6.06 -6.97
C GLY A 188 24.49 -6.59 -5.81
N ALA A 189 23.27 -6.07 -5.61
CA ALA A 189 22.36 -6.51 -4.56
C ALA A 189 20.92 -6.10 -4.88
N GLY A 190 19.98 -6.97 -4.54
CA GLY A 190 18.56 -6.60 -4.50
C GLY A 190 18.18 -5.92 -3.18
N ARG A 191 18.78 -6.37 -2.08
CA ARG A 191 18.86 -5.76 -0.74
C ARG A 191 20.22 -6.06 -0.16
N ALA A 192 20.61 -5.43 0.96
CA ALA A 192 21.91 -5.74 1.58
C ALA A 192 22.03 -7.25 1.88
N GLY A 193 23.06 -7.88 1.31
CA GLY A 193 23.35 -9.30 1.48
C GLY A 193 22.52 -10.25 0.61
N GLU A 194 21.74 -9.78 -0.36
CA GLU A 194 20.94 -10.62 -1.27
C GLU A 194 21.29 -10.34 -2.73
N ALA A 195 21.49 -11.38 -3.52
CA ALA A 195 21.88 -11.28 -4.93
C ALA A 195 20.78 -10.62 -5.80
N PRO A 196 21.15 -9.81 -6.80
CA PRO A 196 20.20 -9.21 -7.73
C PRO A 196 19.82 -10.19 -8.84
N ALA A 197 18.63 -10.00 -9.44
CA ALA A 197 18.20 -10.68 -10.65
C ALA A 197 18.71 -9.87 -11.87
N MET A 198 19.70 -10.38 -12.56
CA MET A 198 20.37 -9.66 -13.66
C MET A 198 19.72 -9.95 -15.02
N THR A 199 19.45 -11.20 -15.32
CA THR A 199 19.00 -11.69 -16.62
C THR A 199 17.53 -11.40 -16.91
N LEU A 200 16.66 -11.50 -15.90
CA LEU A 200 15.22 -11.21 -16.04
C LEU A 200 14.95 -9.77 -16.53
N SER A 201 15.81 -8.81 -16.15
CA SER A 201 15.71 -7.43 -16.65
C SER A 201 16.01 -7.35 -18.16
N GLN A 202 16.95 -8.17 -18.64
CA GLN A 202 17.29 -8.25 -20.07
C GLN A 202 16.13 -8.87 -20.87
N ASP A 203 15.50 -9.91 -20.34
CA ASP A 203 14.32 -10.52 -20.97
C ASP A 203 13.18 -9.51 -21.10
N LEU A 204 12.89 -8.74 -20.04
CA LEU A 204 11.87 -7.70 -20.11
C LEU A 204 12.18 -6.64 -21.18
N ALA A 205 13.44 -6.20 -21.28
CA ALA A 205 13.86 -5.28 -22.33
C ALA A 205 13.71 -5.91 -23.73
N ALA A 206 14.09 -7.18 -23.92
CA ALA A 206 13.95 -7.92 -25.17
C ALA A 206 12.47 -8.11 -25.56
N LEU A 207 11.58 -8.26 -24.59
CA LEU A 207 10.13 -8.29 -24.77
C LEU A 207 9.52 -6.92 -25.08
N GLY A 208 10.36 -5.87 -25.16
CA GLY A 208 10.00 -4.51 -25.56
C GLY A 208 9.49 -3.62 -24.42
N PHE A 209 9.60 -4.03 -23.15
CA PHE A 209 9.22 -3.16 -22.03
C PHE A 209 10.27 -2.04 -21.84
N PRO A 210 9.86 -0.77 -21.84
CA PRO A 210 10.76 0.33 -21.54
C PRO A 210 11.11 0.31 -20.06
N LEU A 211 12.40 0.14 -19.76
CA LEU A 211 12.90 0.13 -18.39
C LEU A 211 13.40 1.53 -17.99
N VAL A 212 13.16 1.88 -16.72
CA VAL A 212 13.63 3.10 -16.07
C VAL A 212 14.42 2.76 -14.82
N ARG A 213 15.44 3.57 -14.52
CA ARG A 213 16.26 3.38 -13.34
C ARG A 213 15.69 4.19 -12.18
N LEU A 214 15.34 3.53 -11.09
CA LEU A 214 14.81 4.14 -9.87
C LEU A 214 15.73 3.88 -8.67
N LYS A 215 15.66 4.76 -7.69
CA LYS A 215 16.44 4.67 -6.45
C LYS A 215 15.54 4.74 -5.23
N THR A 216 15.87 3.93 -4.22
CA THR A 216 15.37 4.07 -2.85
C THR A 216 16.55 4.00 -1.87
N GLY A 217 16.30 4.05 -0.57
CA GLY A 217 17.37 3.98 0.42
C GLY A 217 16.84 3.58 1.79
N THR A 218 17.77 3.28 2.69
CA THR A 218 17.47 2.91 4.06
C THR A 218 18.44 3.63 5.01
N PRO A 219 18.05 3.97 6.25
CA PRO A 219 18.95 4.56 7.24
C PRO A 219 19.81 3.51 7.93
N PRO A 220 20.79 3.93 8.73
CA PRO A 220 21.55 3.07 9.63
C PRO A 220 20.65 2.38 10.66
N ARG A 221 21.14 1.27 11.24
CA ARG A 221 20.59 0.64 12.43
C ARG A 221 21.58 0.76 13.57
N LEU A 222 21.06 1.09 14.74
CA LEU A 222 21.83 1.38 15.94
C LEU A 222 21.66 0.27 16.97
N ALA A 223 22.70 0.05 17.78
CA ALA A 223 22.63 -0.81 18.97
C ALA A 223 21.93 -0.05 20.11
N ALA A 224 20.77 -0.49 20.55
CA ALA A 224 19.96 0.17 21.57
C ALA A 224 20.73 0.42 22.87
N ALA A 225 21.59 -0.52 23.31
CA ALA A 225 22.38 -0.40 24.53
C ALA A 225 23.37 0.78 24.53
N THR A 226 23.63 1.39 23.38
CA THR A 226 24.57 2.51 23.21
C THR A 226 23.87 3.86 23.02
N ILE A 227 22.56 3.89 23.15
CA ILE A 227 21.72 5.10 23.02
C ILE A 227 21.43 5.63 24.41
N ASP A 228 21.61 6.94 24.62
CA ASP A 228 21.17 7.61 25.83
C ASP A 228 19.69 8.02 25.69
N PHE A 229 18.81 7.13 26.07
CA PHE A 229 17.37 7.37 25.99
C PHE A 229 16.87 8.49 26.93
N SER A 230 17.65 8.90 27.95
CA SER A 230 17.27 10.01 28.84
C SER A 230 17.25 11.36 28.10
N LEU A 231 17.95 11.44 26.97
CA LEU A 231 18.01 12.63 26.11
C LEU A 231 17.02 12.57 24.92
N THR A 232 16.04 11.69 24.99
CA THR A 232 15.05 11.50 23.92
C THR A 232 13.65 11.87 24.41
N GLU A 233 12.76 12.20 23.47
CA GLU A 233 11.34 12.42 23.76
C GLU A 233 10.55 11.14 23.51
N LEU A 234 9.85 10.65 24.55
CA LEU A 234 9.08 9.42 24.50
C LEU A 234 7.87 9.54 23.54
N GLN A 235 7.69 8.57 22.68
CA GLN A 235 6.56 8.46 21.76
C GLN A 235 5.78 7.17 22.07
N PRO A 236 4.80 7.21 23.01
CA PRO A 236 4.08 6.03 23.47
C PRO A 236 3.11 5.51 22.42
N GLY A 237 2.71 4.24 22.56
CA GLY A 237 1.61 3.64 21.81
C GLY A 237 0.23 4.15 22.27
N SER A 238 -0.82 3.75 21.56
CA SER A 238 -2.20 4.12 21.90
C SER A 238 -2.60 3.54 23.27
N PRO A 239 -3.21 4.34 24.15
CA PRO A 239 -3.79 3.82 25.39
C PRO A 239 -5.09 3.05 25.17
N THR A 240 -5.73 3.20 24.02
CA THR A 240 -6.98 2.55 23.68
C THR A 240 -6.78 1.49 22.58
N PRO A 241 -7.64 0.44 22.54
CA PRO A 241 -7.56 -0.59 21.52
C PRO A 241 -7.66 -0.04 20.09
N LEU A 242 -6.70 -0.42 19.25
CA LEU A 242 -6.64 -0.09 17.82
C LEU A 242 -6.21 -1.32 17.03
N ALA A 243 -6.80 -1.54 15.84
CA ALA A 243 -6.40 -2.60 14.91
C ALA A 243 -6.63 -2.18 13.46
N PHE A 244 -5.86 -2.73 12.53
CA PHE A 244 -6.08 -2.57 11.09
C PHE A 244 -7.18 -3.48 10.57
N GLY A 245 -7.28 -4.71 11.07
CA GLY A 245 -8.33 -5.63 10.71
C GLY A 245 -9.70 -5.14 11.20
N HIS A 246 -10.73 -5.41 10.41
CA HIS A 246 -12.09 -5.00 10.75
C HIS A 246 -12.82 -6.02 11.62
N TYR A 247 -12.39 -7.29 11.56
CA TYR A 247 -13.01 -8.39 12.28
C TYR A 247 -12.11 -9.62 12.35
N TYR A 248 -12.08 -10.27 13.50
CA TYR A 248 -11.34 -11.50 13.78
C TYR A 248 -12.32 -12.59 14.28
N PRO A 249 -12.96 -13.33 13.35
CA PRO A 249 -14.01 -14.30 13.74
C PRO A 249 -13.46 -15.44 14.60
N GLU A 250 -12.21 -15.85 14.37
CA GLU A 250 -11.53 -16.92 15.12
C GLU A 250 -11.36 -16.63 16.61
N LEU A 251 -11.46 -15.36 17.00
CA LEU A 251 -11.27 -14.91 18.39
C LEU A 251 -12.56 -14.42 19.04
N GLY A 252 -13.63 -14.21 18.26
CA GLY A 252 -14.83 -13.54 18.71
C GLY A 252 -14.63 -12.08 19.14
N GLU A 253 -13.46 -11.50 18.83
CA GLU A 253 -13.02 -10.16 19.20
C GLU A 253 -12.65 -9.34 17.99
N SER A 254 -12.68 -8.02 18.14
CA SER A 254 -12.26 -7.09 17.08
C SER A 254 -10.75 -6.86 17.01
N ILE A 255 -9.98 -7.35 17.99
CA ILE A 255 -8.53 -7.15 18.10
C ILE A 255 -7.87 -8.46 18.52
N PRO A 256 -6.91 -8.98 17.72
CA PRO A 256 -6.16 -10.18 18.10
C PRO A 256 -5.15 -9.84 19.19
N PRO A 257 -4.89 -10.77 20.13
CA PRO A 257 -3.75 -10.64 21.04
C PRO A 257 -2.43 -10.63 20.26
N PRO A 258 -1.37 -9.98 20.78
CA PRO A 258 -0.05 -10.08 20.18
C PRO A 258 0.46 -11.52 20.26
N GLU A 259 1.15 -11.97 19.21
CA GLU A 259 1.73 -13.33 19.16
C GLU A 259 2.88 -13.55 20.15
N TYR A 260 3.48 -12.48 20.64
CA TYR A 260 4.60 -12.54 21.58
C TYR A 260 4.19 -11.94 22.93
N HIS A 261 4.36 -12.73 23.98
CA HIS A 261 4.00 -12.38 25.35
C HIS A 261 5.18 -12.39 26.34
N GLY A 262 6.41 -12.60 25.86
CA GLY A 262 7.61 -12.57 26.67
C GLY A 262 8.04 -11.14 27.05
N PRO A 263 9.08 -10.99 27.92
CA PRO A 263 9.62 -9.68 28.25
C PRO A 263 10.28 -9.04 27.02
N PRO A 264 10.22 -7.69 26.90
CA PRO A 264 10.96 -6.99 25.84
C PRO A 264 12.47 -7.09 26.08
N ALA A 265 13.26 -6.78 25.07
CA ALA A 265 14.71 -6.64 25.26
C ALA A 265 14.99 -5.62 26.38
N PRO A 266 15.81 -5.97 27.39
CA PRO A 266 16.00 -5.15 28.60
C PRO A 266 16.67 -3.78 28.32
N VAL A 267 17.15 -3.57 27.12
CA VAL A 267 17.77 -2.32 26.65
C VAL A 267 16.77 -1.18 26.39
N TYR A 268 15.46 -1.50 26.28
CA TYR A 268 14.44 -0.47 26.03
C TYR A 268 13.86 0.06 27.34
N PRO A 269 14.03 1.36 27.66
CA PRO A 269 13.37 1.96 28.81
C PRO A 269 11.87 2.17 28.54
N HIS A 270 11.08 2.22 29.63
CA HIS A 270 9.66 2.57 29.61
C HIS A 270 8.76 1.71 28.71
N PRO A 271 8.90 0.36 28.66
CA PRO A 271 7.95 -0.45 27.97
C PRO A 271 6.57 -0.29 28.61
N GLN A 272 5.54 -0.17 27.77
CA GLN A 272 4.14 -0.12 28.21
C GLN A 272 3.64 -1.56 28.34
N LEU A 273 3.74 -2.15 29.52
CA LEU A 273 3.36 -3.54 29.77
C LEU A 273 1.92 -3.67 30.26
N ASP A 274 1.39 -2.59 30.85
CA ASP A 274 0.02 -2.49 31.32
C ASP A 274 -0.88 -1.86 30.25
N GLY A 275 -2.17 -2.18 30.28
CA GLY A 275 -3.15 -1.66 29.34
C GLY A 275 -3.77 -2.74 28.48
N TRP A 276 -4.37 -2.33 27.36
CA TRP A 276 -5.10 -3.26 26.48
C TRP A 276 -4.18 -4.26 25.74
N ARG A 277 -2.88 -3.93 25.56
CA ARG A 277 -1.82 -4.82 25.09
C ARG A 277 -0.46 -4.27 25.48
N PRO A 278 0.58 -5.13 25.61
CA PRO A 278 1.96 -4.66 25.74
C PRO A 278 2.43 -3.88 24.51
N GLN A 279 3.18 -2.77 24.71
CA GLN A 279 3.73 -1.96 23.64
C GLN A 279 5.14 -1.47 23.98
N LEU A 280 6.00 -1.32 22.94
CA LEU A 280 7.28 -0.62 23.04
C LEU A 280 7.13 0.78 22.45
N PRO A 281 7.56 1.83 23.17
CA PRO A 281 7.55 3.18 22.63
C PRO A 281 8.60 3.37 21.53
N CYS A 282 8.39 4.37 20.68
CA CYS A 282 9.45 4.99 19.88
C CYS A 282 10.02 6.19 20.63
N TYR A 283 11.16 6.72 20.16
CA TYR A 283 11.85 7.82 20.82
C TYR A 283 12.21 8.88 19.78
N GLN A 284 11.86 10.13 20.04
CA GLN A 284 12.15 11.23 19.12
C GLN A 284 13.43 11.94 19.54
N ILE A 285 14.26 12.26 18.55
CA ILE A 285 15.46 13.08 18.66
C ILE A 285 15.47 14.11 17.53
N HIS A 286 16.42 15.04 17.58
CA HIS A 286 16.58 16.05 16.55
C HIS A 286 18.03 16.11 16.06
N THR A 287 18.23 16.42 14.78
CA THR A 287 19.54 16.77 14.24
C THR A 287 20.05 18.07 14.84
N THR A 288 21.35 18.26 14.85
CA THR A 288 22.05 19.44 15.37
C THR A 288 22.71 20.26 14.26
N PRO A 289 23.10 21.52 14.49
CA PRO A 289 23.89 22.26 13.52
C PRO A 289 25.20 21.56 13.13
N GLU A 290 25.87 20.89 14.08
CA GLU A 290 27.08 20.08 13.84
C GLU A 290 26.78 18.89 12.91
N PHE A 291 25.65 18.17 13.14
CA PHE A 291 25.18 17.14 12.24
C PHE A 291 25.03 17.65 10.80
N HIS A 292 24.45 18.85 10.63
CA HIS A 292 24.27 19.46 9.32
C HIS A 292 25.60 19.89 8.69
N ALA A 293 26.56 20.40 9.50
CA ALA A 293 27.89 20.80 9.02
C ALA A 293 28.66 19.60 8.47
N ILE A 294 28.72 18.50 9.24
CA ILE A 294 29.38 17.25 8.81
C ILE A 294 28.82 16.78 7.45
N ILE A 295 27.52 16.81 7.26
CA ILE A 295 26.92 16.39 5.97
C ILE A 295 27.29 17.36 4.86
N ARG A 296 27.20 18.68 5.09
CA ARG A 296 27.54 19.68 4.05
C ARG A 296 29.00 19.58 3.59
N GLU A 297 29.93 19.34 4.49
CA GLU A 297 31.34 19.16 4.20
C GLU A 297 31.61 17.91 3.36
N ASN A 298 30.76 16.89 3.47
CA ASN A 298 30.90 15.61 2.78
C ASN A 298 29.92 15.41 1.60
N LEU A 299 29.21 16.46 1.13
CA LEU A 299 28.30 16.34 -0.02
C LEU A 299 29.00 15.86 -1.29
N HIS A 300 30.26 16.21 -1.49
CA HIS A 300 31.06 15.76 -2.63
C HIS A 300 31.31 14.23 -2.64
N ARG A 301 31.21 13.56 -1.48
CA ARG A 301 31.31 12.10 -1.31
C ARG A 301 29.94 11.41 -1.34
N ALA A 302 28.84 12.18 -1.35
CA ALA A 302 27.48 11.63 -1.37
C ALA A 302 27.14 11.14 -2.79
N PRO A 303 26.77 9.85 -2.98
CA PRO A 303 26.45 9.29 -4.29
C PRO A 303 25.38 10.04 -5.08
N LEU A 304 24.44 10.68 -4.36
CA LEU A 304 23.38 11.49 -4.97
C LEU A 304 23.92 12.77 -5.65
N PHE A 305 25.02 13.35 -5.12
CA PHE A 305 25.57 14.62 -5.59
C PHE A 305 26.84 14.42 -6.43
N SER A 306 27.51 13.28 -6.32
CA SER A 306 28.69 12.93 -7.12
C SER A 306 28.38 12.33 -8.49
N GLY A 307 27.10 12.11 -8.83
CA GLY A 307 26.70 11.52 -10.10
C GLY A 307 26.82 9.98 -10.18
N ILE A 308 27.17 9.31 -9.08
CA ILE A 308 27.24 7.85 -9.01
C ILE A 308 25.83 7.22 -9.13
N ILE A 309 24.82 7.86 -8.53
CA ILE A 309 23.42 7.45 -8.62
C ILE A 309 22.82 7.99 -9.92
N GLU A 310 22.37 7.09 -10.79
CA GLU A 310 21.67 7.39 -12.04
C GLU A 310 20.14 7.45 -11.82
N GLY A 311 19.65 6.67 -10.86
CA GLY A 311 18.23 6.49 -10.60
C GLY A 311 17.57 7.67 -9.91
N VAL A 312 16.34 7.96 -10.28
CA VAL A 312 15.51 8.98 -9.63
C VAL A 312 15.01 8.48 -8.29
N GLY A 313 15.22 9.28 -7.23
CA GLY A 313 14.77 8.98 -5.88
C GLY A 313 13.36 9.52 -5.57
N PRO A 314 12.69 8.99 -4.53
CA PRO A 314 11.35 9.43 -4.14
C PRO A 314 11.39 10.82 -3.50
N ARG A 315 10.56 11.74 -4.00
CA ARG A 315 10.45 13.14 -3.52
C ARG A 315 10.10 13.25 -2.03
N TYR A 316 9.28 12.33 -1.52
CA TYR A 316 8.72 12.40 -0.17
C TYR A 316 9.41 11.45 0.84
N CYS A 317 10.49 10.82 0.44
CA CYS A 317 11.43 10.14 1.33
C CYS A 317 12.86 10.49 0.90
N PRO A 318 13.20 11.79 0.91
CA PRO A 318 14.54 12.22 0.54
C PRO A 318 15.54 11.65 1.54
N SER A 319 16.76 11.43 1.09
CA SER A 319 17.86 11.14 2.00
C SER A 319 18.10 12.33 2.94
N ILE A 320 18.81 12.11 4.03
CA ILE A 320 19.06 13.19 5.01
C ILE A 320 19.92 14.29 4.38
N GLU A 321 20.89 13.93 3.54
CA GLU A 321 21.72 14.89 2.79
C GLU A 321 20.86 15.75 1.85
N ASP A 322 19.89 15.19 1.18
CA ASP A 322 18.95 15.92 0.31
C ASP A 322 18.05 16.88 1.11
N LYS A 323 17.59 16.45 2.30
CA LYS A 323 16.81 17.32 3.22
C LYS A 323 17.60 18.54 3.66
N ILE A 324 18.86 18.34 4.05
CA ILE A 324 19.73 19.42 4.54
C ILE A 324 20.04 20.43 3.44
N VAL A 325 20.14 19.99 2.18
CA VAL A 325 20.32 20.88 1.03
C VAL A 325 19.03 21.62 0.70
N ARG A 326 17.90 20.92 0.57
CA ARG A 326 16.60 21.51 0.16
C ARG A 326 15.98 22.41 1.21
N PHE A 327 16.22 22.14 2.49
CA PHE A 327 15.66 22.87 3.63
C PHE A 327 16.78 23.45 4.50
N ALA A 328 17.73 24.14 3.84
CA ALA A 328 18.95 24.66 4.46
C ALA A 328 18.68 25.70 5.57
N ASP A 329 17.54 26.35 5.53
CA ASP A 329 17.02 27.32 6.50
C ASP A 329 16.51 26.66 7.81
N LYS A 330 16.28 25.34 7.81
CA LYS A 330 15.85 24.63 9.02
C LYS A 330 17.04 24.28 9.89
N GLU A 331 16.98 24.75 11.13
CA GLU A 331 18.03 24.49 12.15
C GLU A 331 18.10 23.02 12.57
N ARG A 332 16.96 22.29 12.53
CA ARG A 332 16.86 20.89 12.95
C ARG A 332 15.80 20.11 12.20
N HIS A 333 16.00 18.81 12.07
CA HIS A 333 15.04 17.83 11.56
C HIS A 333 14.73 16.79 12.63
N SER A 334 13.47 16.41 12.77
CA SER A 334 13.07 15.32 13.65
C SER A 334 13.50 13.97 13.09
N LEU A 335 14.06 13.13 13.94
CA LEU A 335 14.37 11.73 13.70
C LEU A 335 13.64 10.88 14.75
N PHE A 336 13.23 9.67 14.40
CA PHE A 336 12.60 8.75 15.32
C PHE A 336 13.44 7.48 15.44
N LEU A 337 13.71 7.07 16.65
CA LEU A 337 14.36 5.81 16.98
C LEU A 337 13.25 4.77 17.19
N GLU A 338 13.17 3.83 16.27
CA GLU A 338 12.10 2.83 16.19
C GLU A 338 12.68 1.43 16.47
N PRO A 339 12.30 0.75 17.57
CA PRO A 339 12.69 -0.66 17.79
C PRO A 339 12.28 -1.53 16.59
N GLU A 340 13.19 -2.39 16.10
CA GLU A 340 12.89 -3.27 14.96
C GLU A 340 12.19 -4.59 15.36
N GLY A 341 11.95 -4.80 16.65
CA GLY A 341 11.26 -5.94 17.20
C GLY A 341 11.23 -5.94 18.71
N TRP A 342 10.47 -6.87 19.26
CA TRP A 342 10.23 -6.96 20.69
C TRP A 342 11.49 -7.38 21.48
N THR A 343 12.27 -8.32 20.93
CA THR A 343 13.44 -8.94 21.60
C THR A 343 14.78 -8.53 21.00
N THR A 344 14.81 -7.73 19.94
CA THR A 344 16.06 -7.27 19.31
C THR A 344 16.53 -5.96 19.90
N ALA A 345 17.85 -5.79 20.00
CA ALA A 345 18.49 -4.51 20.35
C ALA A 345 18.71 -3.60 19.12
N GLU A 346 18.19 -3.98 17.95
CA GLU A 346 18.37 -3.23 16.71
C GLU A 346 17.33 -2.10 16.61
N VAL A 347 17.80 -0.86 16.43
CA VAL A 347 16.97 0.36 16.36
C VAL A 347 17.10 1.00 14.98
N TYR A 348 15.98 1.22 14.32
CA TYR A 348 15.88 1.94 13.05
C TYR A 348 15.84 3.45 13.28
N VAL A 349 16.56 4.23 12.45
CA VAL A 349 16.60 5.70 12.56
C VAL A 349 15.71 6.33 11.51
N GLN A 350 14.40 6.40 11.78
CA GLN A 350 13.42 6.98 10.86
C GLN A 350 13.75 8.44 10.56
N GLY A 351 13.82 8.76 9.27
CA GLY A 351 14.11 10.12 8.79
C GLY A 351 15.57 10.37 8.44
N CYS A 352 16.49 9.43 8.77
CA CYS A 352 17.91 9.50 8.49
C CYS A 352 18.37 8.58 7.34
N ASN A 353 17.53 8.38 6.31
CA ASN A 353 17.93 7.63 5.12
C ASN A 353 19.16 8.28 4.50
N THR A 354 20.20 7.51 4.22
CA THR A 354 21.45 8.05 3.69
C THR A 354 22.20 7.02 2.86
N SER A 355 23.02 7.51 1.94
CA SER A 355 24.05 6.75 1.23
C SER A 355 25.44 7.37 1.38
N LEU A 356 25.62 8.27 2.32
CA LEU A 356 26.95 8.81 2.67
C LEU A 356 27.90 7.70 3.07
N PRO A 357 29.23 7.89 2.92
CA PRO A 357 30.23 6.94 3.37
C PRO A 357 30.08 6.56 4.84
N GLU A 358 30.51 5.36 5.21
CA GLU A 358 30.32 4.83 6.56
C GLU A 358 30.95 5.72 7.63
N ASP A 359 32.16 6.25 7.41
CA ASP A 359 32.83 7.20 8.32
C ASP A 359 31.99 8.45 8.58
N VAL A 360 31.33 8.97 7.56
CA VAL A 360 30.45 10.12 7.67
C VAL A 360 29.17 9.77 8.45
N GLN A 361 28.63 8.56 8.23
CA GLN A 361 27.45 8.10 8.98
C GLN A 361 27.74 8.00 10.47
N TRP A 362 28.93 7.50 10.85
CA TRP A 362 29.40 7.47 12.24
C TRP A 362 29.52 8.88 12.82
N ALA A 363 30.23 9.77 12.11
CA ALA A 363 30.49 11.13 12.58
C ALA A 363 29.19 11.93 12.78
N MET A 364 28.29 11.94 11.79
CA MET A 364 27.03 12.69 11.87
C MET A 364 26.13 12.18 12.99
N LEU A 365 26.00 10.86 13.17
CA LEU A 365 25.13 10.32 14.24
C LEU A 365 25.69 10.62 15.61
N ARG A 366 26.98 10.48 15.83
CA ARG A 366 27.65 10.77 17.12
C ARG A 366 27.68 12.26 17.48
N SER A 367 27.40 13.17 16.55
CA SER A 367 27.22 14.60 16.84
C SER A 367 25.87 14.91 17.55
N ILE A 368 24.92 13.97 17.55
CA ILE A 368 23.65 14.11 18.29
C ILE A 368 23.87 13.69 19.75
N PRO A 369 23.51 14.51 20.74
CA PRO A 369 23.78 14.22 22.16
C PRO A 369 23.32 12.83 22.63
N ALA A 370 22.11 12.40 22.28
CA ALA A 370 21.57 11.08 22.63
C ALA A 370 22.33 9.92 21.96
N LEU A 371 23.09 10.18 20.92
CA LEU A 371 23.79 9.18 20.09
C LEU A 371 25.33 9.33 20.18
N ARG A 372 25.86 10.10 21.12
CA ARG A 372 27.31 10.38 21.25
C ARG A 372 28.17 9.11 21.30
N ASN A 373 27.68 8.08 21.94
CA ASN A 373 28.39 6.79 22.11
C ASN A 373 27.78 5.68 21.26
N VAL A 374 26.98 6.03 20.24
CA VAL A 374 26.23 5.04 19.48
C VAL A 374 27.14 4.11 18.69
N GLU A 375 26.76 2.84 18.63
CA GLU A 375 27.32 1.80 17.74
C GLU A 375 26.34 1.49 16.61
N LEU A 376 26.85 1.46 15.38
CA LEU A 376 26.09 1.09 14.20
C LEU A 376 26.10 -0.42 13.99
N MET A 377 24.94 -1.05 14.05
CA MET A 377 24.79 -2.47 13.69
C MET A 377 24.73 -2.69 12.18
N ARG A 378 24.19 -1.70 11.46
CA ARG A 378 24.13 -1.68 9.98
C ARG A 378 24.27 -0.26 9.49
N ILE A 379 24.98 -0.10 8.39
CA ILE A 379 25.08 1.20 7.67
C ILE A 379 23.82 1.46 6.85
N GLY A 380 23.54 2.74 6.60
CA GLY A 380 22.58 3.18 5.58
C GLY A 380 23.15 2.99 4.19
N TYR A 381 22.31 2.71 3.21
CA TYR A 381 22.68 2.58 1.80
C TYR A 381 21.54 3.00 0.88
N ALA A 382 21.90 3.41 -0.34
CA ALA A 382 20.94 3.53 -1.43
C ALA A 382 20.89 2.21 -2.21
N ILE A 383 19.74 1.92 -2.80
CA ILE A 383 19.56 0.83 -3.74
C ILE A 383 18.97 1.37 -5.04
N GLU A 384 19.62 1.08 -6.15
CA GLU A 384 19.11 1.32 -7.50
C GLU A 384 18.61 0.01 -8.11
N TYR A 385 17.56 0.10 -8.90
CA TYR A 385 16.93 -1.05 -9.54
C TYR A 385 16.19 -0.62 -10.81
N ASP A 386 15.93 -1.58 -11.69
CA ASP A 386 15.10 -1.35 -12.86
C ASP A 386 13.61 -1.48 -12.49
N ALA A 387 12.81 -0.59 -13.05
CA ALA A 387 11.35 -0.64 -13.05
C ALA A 387 10.85 -0.44 -14.49
N VAL A 388 9.62 -0.83 -14.74
CA VAL A 388 8.96 -0.59 -16.03
C VAL A 388 8.39 0.83 -16.03
N ALA A 389 8.53 1.53 -17.16
CA ALA A 389 7.97 2.86 -17.31
C ALA A 389 6.45 2.84 -17.17
N THR A 390 5.88 3.95 -16.65
CA THR A 390 4.44 4.07 -16.46
C THR A 390 3.67 4.02 -17.78
N GLY A 391 2.42 3.51 -17.69
CA GLY A 391 1.55 3.34 -18.85
C GLY A 391 1.65 1.95 -19.51
N GLU A 392 2.53 1.06 -19.04
CA GLU A 392 2.67 -0.29 -19.59
C GLU A 392 1.67 -1.31 -19.02
N ILE A 393 0.92 -0.95 -17.97
CA ILE A 393 -0.15 -1.77 -17.39
C ILE A 393 -1.54 -1.17 -17.67
N THR A 394 -2.54 -2.03 -17.62
CA THR A 394 -3.96 -1.67 -17.64
C THR A 394 -4.55 -1.66 -16.21
N ALA A 395 -5.79 -1.20 -16.06
CA ALA A 395 -6.43 -1.07 -14.75
C ALA A 395 -6.65 -2.41 -14.01
N ASP A 396 -6.55 -3.53 -14.70
CA ASP A 396 -6.55 -4.88 -14.15
C ASP A 396 -5.16 -5.40 -13.78
N MET A 397 -4.14 -4.53 -13.79
CA MET A 397 -2.73 -4.83 -13.53
C MET A 397 -2.05 -5.70 -14.59
N GLN A 398 -2.73 -6.08 -15.68
CA GLN A 398 -2.17 -6.81 -16.81
C GLN A 398 -1.29 -5.88 -17.65
N THR A 399 -0.23 -6.41 -18.26
CA THR A 399 0.58 -5.61 -19.18
C THR A 399 -0.17 -5.39 -20.51
N ARG A 400 0.02 -4.20 -21.11
CA ARG A 400 -0.58 -3.86 -22.41
C ARG A 400 0.00 -4.68 -23.55
N ARG A 401 1.26 -5.12 -23.41
CA ARG A 401 2.02 -5.84 -24.46
C ARG A 401 1.72 -7.32 -24.50
N MET A 402 1.46 -7.93 -23.35
CA MET A 402 1.33 -9.39 -23.22
C MET A 402 0.14 -9.76 -22.35
N ARG A 403 -0.82 -10.46 -22.92
CA ARG A 403 -1.93 -11.03 -22.16
C ARG A 403 -1.42 -12.14 -21.24
N GLY A 404 -1.95 -12.18 -20.02
CA GLY A 404 -1.53 -13.14 -19.01
C GLY A 404 -0.27 -12.74 -18.22
N LEU A 405 0.42 -11.65 -18.56
CA LEU A 405 1.53 -11.10 -17.78
C LEU A 405 1.05 -9.91 -16.96
N PHE A 406 1.29 -9.94 -15.65
CA PHE A 406 0.87 -8.92 -14.69
C PHE A 406 2.08 -8.36 -13.95
N PHE A 407 2.05 -7.07 -13.62
CA PHE A 407 3.08 -6.42 -12.81
C PHE A 407 2.47 -5.83 -11.54
N ALA A 408 3.14 -6.00 -10.38
CA ALA A 408 2.71 -5.41 -9.13
C ALA A 408 3.88 -4.98 -8.24
N GLY A 409 3.71 -3.86 -7.53
CA GLY A 409 4.70 -3.32 -6.61
C GLY A 409 5.74 -2.43 -7.28
N GLN A 410 6.99 -2.54 -6.84
CA GLN A 410 8.07 -1.63 -7.26
C GLN A 410 8.42 -1.69 -8.74
N ILE A 411 8.15 -2.81 -9.42
CA ILE A 411 8.31 -2.92 -10.87
C ILE A 411 7.46 -1.88 -11.63
N ASN A 412 6.34 -1.43 -11.05
CA ASN A 412 5.50 -0.36 -11.58
C ASN A 412 5.92 1.05 -11.12
N GLY A 413 7.12 1.19 -10.55
CA GLY A 413 7.62 2.48 -10.10
C GLY A 413 7.01 2.98 -8.78
N THR A 414 6.42 2.13 -7.95
CA THR A 414 5.94 2.50 -6.62
C THR A 414 6.97 2.24 -5.53
N THR A 415 6.93 2.99 -4.41
CA THR A 415 7.74 2.72 -3.23
C THR A 415 6.89 2.75 -1.97
N GLY A 416 6.61 1.58 -1.40
CA GLY A 416 5.86 1.40 -0.15
C GLY A 416 5.31 0.00 -0.07
N TYR A 417 5.26 -0.55 1.14
CA TYR A 417 4.76 -1.90 1.41
C TYR A 417 3.28 -2.00 1.09
N GLU A 418 2.51 -0.98 1.47
CA GLU A 418 1.07 -0.92 1.33
C GLU A 418 0.64 -0.74 -0.14
N GLU A 419 1.37 0.09 -0.89
CA GLU A 419 1.17 0.25 -2.33
C GLU A 419 1.48 -1.05 -3.08
N ALA A 420 2.53 -1.76 -2.66
CA ALA A 420 2.89 -3.04 -3.24
C ALA A 420 1.85 -4.13 -2.96
N ALA A 421 1.40 -4.23 -1.70
CA ALA A 421 0.37 -5.17 -1.27
C ALA A 421 -0.96 -4.95 -2.01
N ALA A 422 -1.41 -3.70 -2.13
CA ALA A 422 -2.63 -3.33 -2.84
C ALA A 422 -2.59 -3.74 -4.32
N GLN A 423 -1.47 -3.47 -5.01
CA GLN A 423 -1.26 -3.88 -6.39
C GLN A 423 -1.21 -5.41 -6.52
N GLY A 424 -0.50 -6.07 -5.59
CA GLY A 424 -0.39 -7.53 -5.57
C GLY A 424 -1.75 -8.21 -5.43
N LEU A 425 -2.56 -7.76 -4.49
CA LEU A 425 -3.92 -8.25 -4.28
C LEU A 425 -4.76 -8.16 -5.56
N MET A 426 -4.77 -6.99 -6.21
CA MET A 426 -5.53 -6.79 -7.44
C MET A 426 -4.97 -7.61 -8.62
N ALA A 427 -3.64 -7.72 -8.74
CA ALA A 427 -3.01 -8.56 -9.76
C ALA A 427 -3.35 -10.04 -9.56
N GLY A 428 -3.35 -10.53 -8.32
CA GLY A 428 -3.73 -11.92 -8.00
C GLY A 428 -5.19 -12.21 -8.32
N ILE A 429 -6.11 -11.31 -7.96
CA ILE A 429 -7.54 -11.43 -8.31
C ILE A 429 -7.71 -11.48 -9.83
N ASN A 430 -7.08 -10.55 -10.54
CA ASN A 430 -7.26 -10.44 -12.00
C ASN A 430 -6.53 -11.54 -12.78
N ALA A 431 -5.40 -12.04 -12.29
CA ALA A 431 -4.76 -13.23 -12.88
C ALA A 431 -5.64 -14.47 -12.73
N ALA A 432 -6.28 -14.67 -11.57
CA ALA A 432 -7.23 -15.77 -11.39
C ALA A 432 -8.45 -15.63 -12.32
N HIS A 433 -9.02 -14.42 -12.44
CA HIS A 433 -10.12 -14.15 -13.35
C HIS A 433 -9.72 -14.39 -14.82
N TYR A 434 -8.52 -13.97 -15.21
CA TYR A 434 -7.98 -14.19 -16.54
C TYR A 434 -7.93 -15.70 -16.90
N VAL A 435 -7.36 -16.50 -15.99
CA VAL A 435 -7.25 -17.96 -16.17
C VAL A 435 -8.64 -18.63 -16.23
N GLN A 436 -9.58 -18.14 -15.43
CA GLN A 436 -10.94 -18.66 -15.35
C GLN A 436 -11.87 -18.12 -16.47
N GLY A 437 -11.38 -17.25 -17.35
CA GLY A 437 -12.20 -16.63 -18.40
C GLY A 437 -13.27 -15.66 -17.88
N LYS A 438 -13.10 -15.14 -16.65
CA LYS A 438 -14.00 -14.17 -16.02
C LYS A 438 -13.61 -12.74 -16.37
N PRO A 439 -14.56 -11.78 -16.31
CA PRO A 439 -14.23 -10.37 -16.51
C PRO A 439 -13.30 -9.85 -15.42
N PRO A 440 -12.42 -8.87 -15.73
CA PRO A 440 -11.52 -8.31 -14.74
C PRO A 440 -12.28 -7.52 -13.66
N VAL A 441 -11.71 -7.50 -12.46
CA VAL A 441 -12.16 -6.69 -11.32
C VAL A 441 -11.36 -5.39 -11.32
N ILE A 442 -12.05 -4.27 -11.46
CA ILE A 442 -11.45 -2.93 -11.50
C ILE A 442 -12.15 -2.09 -10.44
N LEU A 443 -11.37 -1.48 -9.55
CA LEU A 443 -11.85 -0.53 -8.55
C LEU A 443 -11.70 0.90 -9.09
N GLY A 444 -12.75 1.67 -9.01
CA GLY A 444 -12.76 3.08 -9.40
C GLY A 444 -12.16 3.99 -8.33
N ARG A 445 -11.80 5.23 -8.73
CA ARG A 445 -11.28 6.28 -7.84
C ARG A 445 -12.28 6.71 -6.76
N ALA A 446 -13.57 6.52 -7.00
CA ALA A 446 -14.64 6.81 -6.03
C ALA A 446 -14.95 5.62 -5.10
N GLU A 447 -14.37 4.45 -5.35
CA GLU A 447 -14.66 3.22 -4.61
C GLU A 447 -13.56 2.87 -3.61
N ALA A 448 -12.29 3.15 -3.95
CA ALA A 448 -11.16 2.78 -3.11
C ALA A 448 -9.91 3.64 -3.35
N TYR A 449 -9.06 3.78 -2.32
CA TYR A 449 -7.69 4.27 -2.47
C TYR A 449 -6.86 3.35 -3.39
N ILE A 450 -7.13 2.04 -3.37
CA ILE A 450 -6.57 1.08 -4.33
C ILE A 450 -6.92 1.48 -5.76
N GLY A 451 -8.17 1.89 -6.00
CA GLY A 451 -8.60 2.41 -7.31
C GLY A 451 -7.89 3.70 -7.70
N VAL A 452 -7.70 4.63 -6.75
CA VAL A 452 -6.91 5.87 -6.98
C VAL A 452 -5.46 5.53 -7.33
N LEU A 453 -4.83 4.60 -6.61
CA LEU A 453 -3.47 4.14 -6.86
C LEU A 453 -3.31 3.57 -8.27
N ILE A 454 -4.15 2.64 -8.66
CA ILE A 454 -4.05 1.95 -9.95
C ILE A 454 -4.38 2.90 -11.11
N ASP A 455 -5.40 3.75 -10.95
CA ASP A 455 -5.71 4.76 -11.96
C ASP A 455 -4.54 5.74 -12.17
N ASP A 456 -3.90 6.20 -11.08
CA ASP A 456 -2.70 7.06 -11.19
C ASP A 456 -1.55 6.35 -11.93
N LEU A 457 -1.30 5.05 -11.68
CA LEU A 457 -0.25 4.28 -12.36
C LEU A 457 -0.53 4.07 -13.86
N THR A 458 -1.80 4.04 -14.26
CA THR A 458 -2.21 3.79 -15.64
C THR A 458 -2.44 5.04 -16.47
N THR A 459 -2.63 6.21 -15.81
CA THR A 459 -3.01 7.47 -16.47
C THR A 459 -1.99 8.60 -16.29
N LYS A 460 -1.07 8.51 -15.31
CA LYS A 460 -0.10 9.58 -15.04
C LYS A 460 1.30 9.16 -15.45
N GLU A 461 2.05 10.09 -16.03
CA GLU A 461 3.49 9.92 -16.21
C GLU A 461 4.19 10.06 -14.86
N ILE A 462 4.77 8.98 -14.36
CA ILE A 462 5.49 8.93 -13.09
C ILE A 462 6.98 9.00 -13.40
N ARG A 463 7.59 10.14 -13.07
CA ARG A 463 9.02 10.39 -13.28
C ARG A 463 9.86 10.13 -12.03
N GLU A 464 9.22 9.94 -10.88
CA GLU A 464 9.83 9.67 -9.59
C GLU A 464 9.05 8.53 -8.90
N PRO A 465 9.64 7.75 -7.99
CA PRO A 465 8.93 6.67 -7.31
C PRO A 465 7.61 7.14 -6.69
N TYR A 466 6.51 6.51 -7.12
CA TYR A 466 5.16 6.86 -6.69
C TYR A 466 4.91 6.49 -5.23
N ARG A 467 4.22 7.36 -4.51
CA ARG A 467 3.66 7.12 -3.18
C ARG A 467 2.23 7.60 -3.09
N MET A 468 1.43 6.88 -2.32
CA MET A 468 0.06 7.26 -2.02
C MET A 468 0.01 8.33 -0.95
N PHE A 469 -0.82 9.38 -1.18
CA PHE A 469 -1.12 10.47 -0.26
C PHE A 469 -2.61 10.73 -0.23
N THR A 470 -3.11 11.25 0.90
CA THR A 470 -4.51 11.63 1.03
C THR A 470 -4.93 12.72 0.06
N SER A 471 -3.99 13.56 -0.40
CA SER A 471 -4.23 14.61 -1.40
C SER A 471 -4.48 14.07 -2.81
N ARG A 472 -4.15 12.80 -3.10
CA ARG A 472 -4.41 12.16 -4.40
C ARG A 472 -5.85 11.68 -4.55
N ALA A 473 -6.56 11.47 -3.44
CA ALA A 473 -7.94 11.02 -3.41
C ALA A 473 -8.88 12.24 -3.36
N GLU A 474 -9.66 12.43 -4.41
CA GLU A 474 -10.65 13.51 -4.54
C GLU A 474 -11.80 13.31 -3.53
N TYR A 475 -12.21 12.06 -3.33
CA TYR A 475 -13.36 11.67 -2.50
C TYR A 475 -12.95 11.09 -1.14
N ARG A 476 -11.86 11.62 -0.56
CA ARG A 476 -11.24 11.07 0.66
C ARG A 476 -12.16 11.01 1.88
N LEU A 477 -13.22 11.82 1.93
CA LEU A 477 -14.21 11.75 3.01
C LEU A 477 -15.14 10.53 2.88
N LEU A 478 -15.34 10.02 1.67
CA LEU A 478 -16.05 8.78 1.40
C LEU A 478 -15.12 7.56 1.48
N LEU A 479 -13.82 7.73 1.19
CA LEU A 479 -12.82 6.67 1.14
C LEU A 479 -12.04 6.54 2.47
N ARG A 480 -12.71 6.69 3.60
CA ARG A 480 -12.06 6.58 4.91
C ARG A 480 -11.61 5.14 5.21
N GLY A 481 -10.62 5.01 6.10
CA GLY A 481 -10.17 3.70 6.57
C GLY A 481 -11.23 3.00 7.46
N ASP A 482 -11.96 3.77 8.26
CA ASP A 482 -12.99 3.29 9.19
C ASP A 482 -14.20 2.64 8.50
N ASN A 483 -14.47 2.95 7.24
CA ASN A 483 -15.58 2.41 6.45
C ASN A 483 -15.16 1.51 5.29
N ALA A 484 -13.91 1.08 5.23
CA ALA A 484 -13.40 0.28 4.10
C ALA A 484 -14.14 -1.06 3.96
N ASP A 485 -14.48 -1.70 5.07
CA ASP A 485 -15.26 -2.94 5.09
C ASP A 485 -16.69 -2.75 4.53
N LEU A 486 -17.37 -1.67 4.91
CA LEU A 486 -18.70 -1.34 4.39
C LEU A 486 -18.71 -1.15 2.88
N ARG A 487 -17.59 -0.65 2.30
CA ARG A 487 -17.45 -0.42 0.86
C ARG A 487 -17.04 -1.68 0.09
N LEU A 488 -16.10 -2.47 0.60
CA LEU A 488 -15.36 -3.47 -0.18
C LEU A 488 -15.63 -4.92 0.21
N THR A 489 -16.02 -5.21 1.45
CA THR A 489 -16.31 -6.60 1.87
C THR A 489 -17.48 -7.25 1.10
N PRO A 490 -18.55 -6.54 0.71
CA PRO A 490 -19.57 -7.13 -0.15
C PRO A 490 -19.04 -7.61 -1.51
N LEU A 491 -18.10 -6.85 -2.10
CA LEU A 491 -17.41 -7.28 -3.33
C LEU A 491 -16.52 -8.49 -3.06
N ALA A 492 -15.73 -8.46 -1.98
CA ALA A 492 -14.85 -9.56 -1.60
C ALA A 492 -15.60 -10.88 -1.38
N TYR A 493 -16.76 -10.82 -0.73
CA TYR A 493 -17.64 -11.97 -0.56
C TYR A 493 -18.18 -12.51 -1.88
N LYS A 494 -18.65 -11.61 -2.77
CA LYS A 494 -19.12 -12.00 -4.10
C LYS A 494 -18.01 -12.67 -4.95
N LEU A 495 -16.77 -12.28 -4.76
CA LEU A 495 -15.61 -12.87 -5.43
C LEU A 495 -15.17 -14.20 -4.79
N GLY A 496 -15.53 -14.49 -3.55
CA GLY A 496 -15.09 -15.66 -2.79
C GLY A 496 -13.77 -15.46 -2.02
N LEU A 497 -13.34 -14.21 -1.82
CA LEU A 497 -12.12 -13.87 -1.07
C LEU A 497 -12.32 -13.87 0.44
N VAL A 498 -13.54 -13.59 0.91
CA VAL A 498 -13.95 -13.65 2.32
C VAL A 498 -15.11 -14.60 2.50
N ASP A 499 -15.25 -15.14 3.69
CA ASP A 499 -16.32 -16.07 4.06
C ASP A 499 -17.66 -15.37 4.36
N GLY A 500 -18.72 -16.18 4.52
CA GLY A 500 -20.06 -15.70 4.82
C GLY A 500 -20.19 -15.06 6.19
N ASP A 501 -19.46 -15.54 7.19
CA ASP A 501 -19.53 -15.02 8.56
C ASP A 501 -19.02 -13.58 8.61
N ARG A 502 -17.88 -13.30 7.96
CA ARG A 502 -17.35 -11.95 7.84
C ARG A 502 -18.31 -11.02 7.08
N ALA A 503 -18.88 -11.50 5.98
CA ALA A 503 -19.85 -10.72 5.21
C ALA A 503 -21.11 -10.41 6.03
N ALA A 504 -21.61 -11.36 6.81
CA ALA A 504 -22.77 -11.18 7.68
C ALA A 504 -22.54 -10.13 8.79
N VAL A 505 -21.36 -10.12 9.41
CA VAL A 505 -20.99 -9.09 10.41
C VAL A 505 -20.98 -7.68 9.79
N VAL A 506 -20.44 -7.53 8.58
CA VAL A 506 -20.41 -6.23 7.90
C VAL A 506 -21.81 -5.78 7.50
N GLU A 507 -22.65 -6.69 7.01
CA GLU A 507 -24.04 -6.37 6.63
C GLU A 507 -24.89 -5.99 7.86
N GLU A 508 -24.72 -6.70 8.97
CA GLU A 508 -25.38 -6.35 10.24
C GLU A 508 -24.95 -4.96 10.74
N ARG A 509 -23.64 -4.64 10.65
CA ARG A 509 -23.15 -3.29 10.98
C ARG A 509 -23.77 -2.23 10.08
N ARG A 510 -23.87 -2.48 8.77
CA ARG A 510 -24.54 -1.58 7.81
C ARG A 510 -25.98 -1.31 8.23
N ARG A 511 -26.73 -2.38 8.52
CA ARG A 511 -28.13 -2.28 8.97
C ARG A 511 -28.28 -1.46 10.25
N GLN A 512 -27.38 -1.66 11.23
CA GLN A 512 -27.38 -0.88 12.47
C GLN A 512 -27.10 0.59 12.23
N ILE A 513 -26.15 0.93 11.34
CA ILE A 513 -25.84 2.30 10.96
C ILE A 513 -27.05 2.97 10.29
N GLU A 514 -27.69 2.30 9.34
CA GLU A 514 -28.87 2.82 8.62
C GLU A 514 -30.04 3.06 9.58
N GLN A 515 -30.32 2.12 10.47
CA GLN A 515 -31.35 2.26 11.50
C GLN A 515 -31.06 3.41 12.47
N ALA A 516 -29.82 3.52 12.94
CA ALA A 516 -29.42 4.60 13.84
C ALA A 516 -29.50 5.97 13.14
N LEU A 517 -29.06 6.07 11.87
CA LEU A 517 -29.19 7.30 11.08
C LEU A 517 -30.65 7.70 10.86
N HIS A 518 -31.55 6.74 10.62
CA HIS A 518 -32.97 7.00 10.51
C HIS A 518 -33.51 7.56 11.84
N GLN A 519 -33.22 6.89 12.96
CA GLN A 519 -33.66 7.32 14.27
C GLN A 519 -33.18 8.72 14.66
N VAL A 520 -31.90 9.04 14.48
CA VAL A 520 -31.37 10.37 14.84
C VAL A 520 -31.93 11.50 13.93
N ARG A 521 -32.34 11.18 12.70
CA ARG A 521 -32.99 12.14 11.78
C ARG A 521 -34.44 12.39 12.10
N GLU A 522 -35.18 11.38 12.56
CA GLU A 522 -36.59 11.47 12.90
C GLU A 522 -36.84 11.98 14.34
N ARG A 523 -35.97 11.57 15.29
CA ARG A 523 -36.09 11.93 16.70
C ARG A 523 -35.89 13.41 16.94
N ARG A 524 -36.96 14.13 17.34
CA ARG A 524 -36.89 15.57 17.67
C ARG A 524 -36.68 15.77 19.17
N ILE A 525 -35.91 16.77 19.50
CA ILE A 525 -35.67 17.30 20.83
C ILE A 525 -36.41 18.63 20.93
N PHE A 526 -37.37 18.71 21.89
CA PHE A 526 -38.12 19.94 22.14
C PHE A 526 -37.44 20.71 23.28
N PRO A 527 -37.18 22.02 23.12
CA PRO A 527 -36.57 22.83 24.18
C PRO A 527 -37.53 22.91 25.39
N SER A 528 -37.03 22.56 26.55
CA SER A 528 -37.61 22.78 27.87
C SER A 528 -36.52 23.12 28.87
N ALA A 529 -36.87 23.71 30.01
CA ALA A 529 -35.88 23.99 31.05
C ALA A 529 -35.10 22.73 31.44
N ALA A 530 -35.79 21.61 31.64
CA ALA A 530 -35.19 20.33 32.03
C ALA A 530 -34.20 19.80 30.95
N VAL A 531 -34.64 19.80 29.67
CA VAL A 531 -33.79 19.34 28.55
C VAL A 531 -32.58 20.24 28.38
N ASN A 532 -32.74 21.58 28.45
CA ASN A 532 -31.64 22.50 28.30
C ASN A 532 -30.63 22.39 29.46
N THR A 533 -31.11 22.23 30.70
CA THR A 533 -30.22 21.95 31.84
C THR A 533 -29.46 20.64 31.66
N ALA A 534 -30.10 19.59 31.13
CA ALA A 534 -29.42 18.33 30.86
C ALA A 534 -28.40 18.42 29.73
N LEU A 535 -28.68 19.20 28.67
CA LEU A 535 -27.72 19.47 27.59
C LEU A 535 -26.49 20.24 28.12
N GLU A 536 -26.72 21.29 28.94
CA GLU A 536 -25.65 22.08 29.58
C GLU A 536 -24.80 21.23 30.52
N ALA A 537 -25.41 20.32 31.27
CA ALA A 537 -24.70 19.36 32.12
C ALA A 537 -23.78 18.40 31.32
N GLN A 538 -24.07 18.17 30.04
CA GLN A 538 -23.22 17.42 29.11
C GLN A 538 -22.26 18.32 28.32
N GLY A 539 -22.17 19.64 28.61
CA GLY A 539 -21.35 20.59 27.90
C GLY A 539 -21.87 21.02 26.54
N LEU A 540 -23.14 20.71 26.22
CA LEU A 540 -23.78 21.07 24.97
C LEU A 540 -24.59 22.38 25.11
N LYS A 541 -24.61 23.18 24.03
CA LYS A 541 -25.39 24.41 24.01
C LYS A 541 -26.90 24.10 24.07
N PRO A 542 -27.67 24.91 24.85
CA PRO A 542 -29.12 24.76 24.93
C PRO A 542 -29.80 24.96 23.58
N LEU A 543 -31.02 24.49 23.44
CA LEU A 543 -31.86 24.63 22.27
C LEU A 543 -32.84 25.80 22.46
N ASN A 544 -32.97 26.67 21.46
CA ASN A 544 -33.95 27.75 21.41
C ASN A 544 -35.21 27.37 20.61
N GLN A 545 -35.09 26.32 19.77
CA GLN A 545 -36.15 25.78 18.93
C GLN A 545 -36.03 24.26 18.82
N PRO A 546 -37.11 23.55 18.45
CA PRO A 546 -37.02 22.10 18.24
C PRO A 546 -35.98 21.76 17.18
N ALA A 547 -35.14 20.77 17.50
CA ALA A 547 -34.11 20.27 16.60
C ALA A 547 -34.12 18.74 16.57
N THR A 548 -33.67 18.13 15.49
CA THR A 548 -33.46 16.68 15.46
C THR A 548 -32.18 16.29 16.21
N VAL A 549 -32.08 15.04 16.65
CA VAL A 549 -30.82 14.52 17.23
C VAL A 549 -29.69 14.67 16.23
N ALA A 550 -29.93 14.43 14.93
CA ALA A 550 -28.93 14.61 13.86
C ALA A 550 -28.44 16.07 13.76
N GLU A 551 -29.31 17.06 13.89
CA GLU A 551 -28.92 18.48 13.86
C GLU A 551 -28.06 18.87 15.07
N VAL A 552 -28.30 18.24 16.23
CA VAL A 552 -27.45 18.45 17.41
C VAL A 552 -26.12 17.73 17.23
N LEU A 553 -26.10 16.48 16.75
CA LEU A 553 -24.88 15.73 16.42
C LEU A 553 -24.02 16.39 15.34
N ALA A 554 -24.60 17.22 14.46
CA ALA A 554 -23.85 17.98 13.46
C ALA A 554 -22.96 19.07 14.08
N ARG A 555 -23.12 19.41 15.36
CA ARG A 555 -22.26 20.35 16.07
C ARG A 555 -20.89 19.69 16.34
N PRO A 556 -19.77 20.44 16.19
CA PRO A 556 -18.42 19.85 16.35
C PRO A 556 -18.15 19.21 17.72
N ASP A 557 -18.73 19.78 18.77
CA ASP A 557 -18.58 19.43 20.19
C ASP A 557 -19.59 18.38 20.67
N ALA A 558 -20.55 17.96 19.82
CA ALA A 558 -21.55 17.01 20.21
C ALA A 558 -21.13 15.57 19.92
N HIS A 559 -21.38 14.67 20.89
CA HIS A 559 -21.17 13.24 20.78
C HIS A 559 -22.43 12.46 21.09
N TYR A 560 -22.60 11.30 20.47
CA TYR A 560 -23.75 10.43 20.64
C TYR A 560 -23.95 10.02 22.11
N SER A 561 -22.88 9.73 22.83
CA SER A 561 -22.92 9.36 24.25
C SER A 561 -23.50 10.48 25.13
N GLN A 562 -23.16 11.74 24.85
CA GLN A 562 -23.74 12.88 25.57
C GLN A 562 -25.25 12.99 25.34
N LEU A 563 -25.69 12.81 24.10
CA LEU A 563 -27.13 12.85 23.77
C LEU A 563 -27.89 11.68 24.34
N ARG A 564 -27.29 10.50 24.43
CA ARG A 564 -27.88 9.33 25.10
C ARG A 564 -28.06 9.58 26.60
N ASN A 565 -27.19 10.32 27.26
CA ASN A 565 -27.38 10.74 28.67
C ASN A 565 -28.55 11.71 28.84
N VAL A 566 -28.84 12.54 27.83
CA VAL A 566 -29.97 13.46 27.84
C VAL A 566 -31.27 12.78 27.40
N LEU A 567 -31.20 11.81 26.50
CA LEU A 567 -32.29 11.05 25.90
C LEU A 567 -32.08 9.55 26.10
N PRO A 568 -32.45 8.97 27.23
CA PRO A 568 -32.21 7.56 27.53
C PRO A 568 -32.93 6.57 26.60
N ASP A 569 -33.89 7.06 25.81
CA ASP A 569 -34.59 6.28 24.76
C ASP A 569 -33.74 6.07 23.48
N LEU A 570 -32.63 6.75 23.34
CA LEU A 570 -31.69 6.44 22.27
C LEU A 570 -31.02 5.07 22.51
N PRO A 571 -30.92 4.23 21.46
CA PRO A 571 -30.37 2.87 21.60
C PRO A 571 -28.88 2.89 22.02
N GLU A 572 -28.48 1.80 22.66
CA GLU A 572 -27.05 1.52 22.86
C GLU A 572 -26.47 0.99 21.54
N LEU A 573 -25.41 1.64 21.08
CA LEU A 573 -24.74 1.32 19.82
C LEU A 573 -23.28 0.98 20.08
N SER A 574 -22.71 0.09 19.28
CA SER A 574 -21.28 -0.19 19.33
C SER A 574 -20.48 1.06 18.91
N ALA A 575 -19.25 1.18 19.40
CA ALA A 575 -18.36 2.31 19.08
C ALA A 575 -18.20 2.51 17.55
N ALA A 576 -18.08 1.41 16.80
CA ALA A 576 -17.95 1.46 15.33
C ALA A 576 -19.22 1.99 14.64
N VAL A 577 -20.41 1.73 15.16
CA VAL A 577 -21.67 2.28 14.65
C VAL A 577 -21.80 3.75 15.02
N VAL A 578 -21.49 4.11 16.27
CA VAL A 578 -21.50 5.50 16.75
C VAL A 578 -20.61 6.38 15.90
N GLU A 579 -19.37 5.94 15.63
CA GLU A 579 -18.43 6.67 14.79
C GLU A 579 -19.01 7.00 13.41
N GLN A 580 -19.63 6.02 12.74
CA GLN A 580 -20.23 6.22 11.41
C GLN A 580 -21.42 7.19 11.48
N VAL A 581 -22.27 7.08 12.52
CA VAL A 581 -23.42 7.98 12.70
C VAL A 581 -22.96 9.42 12.95
N GLU A 582 -21.98 9.64 13.82
CA GLU A 582 -21.44 10.97 14.10
C GLU A 582 -20.81 11.59 12.87
N ILE A 583 -20.00 10.82 12.10
CA ILE A 583 -19.36 11.30 10.85
C ILE A 583 -20.45 11.66 9.83
N ALA A 584 -21.47 10.80 9.65
CA ALA A 584 -22.55 11.06 8.71
C ALA A 584 -23.35 12.32 9.05
N CYS A 585 -23.57 12.62 10.34
CA CYS A 585 -24.24 13.84 10.77
C CYS A 585 -23.32 15.08 10.62
N LYS A 586 -22.11 15.02 11.14
CA LYS A 586 -21.16 16.16 11.14
C LYS A 586 -20.72 16.60 9.74
N TYR A 587 -20.60 15.67 8.82
CA TYR A 587 -20.08 15.92 7.47
C TYR A 587 -21.14 15.78 6.37
N SER A 588 -22.44 15.74 6.70
CA SER A 588 -23.54 15.49 5.77
C SER A 588 -23.51 16.34 4.50
N GLY A 589 -23.26 17.65 4.63
CA GLY A 589 -23.21 18.57 3.49
C GLY A 589 -22.04 18.29 2.54
N TYR A 590 -20.88 17.94 3.09
CA TYR A 590 -19.68 17.60 2.32
C TYR A 590 -19.84 16.24 1.62
N ILE A 591 -20.42 15.25 2.31
CA ILE A 591 -20.71 13.92 1.76
C ILE A 591 -21.66 14.06 0.56
N ALA A 592 -22.79 14.74 0.74
CA ALA A 592 -23.76 14.97 -0.34
C ALA A 592 -23.18 15.73 -1.55
N ARG A 593 -22.20 16.62 -1.32
CA ARG A 593 -21.48 17.29 -2.42
C ARG A 593 -20.61 16.28 -3.18
N GLN A 594 -19.81 15.47 -2.50
CA GLN A 594 -18.96 14.45 -3.14
C GLN A 594 -19.78 13.42 -3.90
N GLU A 595 -20.92 12.97 -3.37
CA GLU A 595 -21.84 12.05 -4.05
C GLU A 595 -22.36 12.63 -5.38
N ARG A 596 -22.74 13.91 -5.39
CA ARG A 596 -23.15 14.58 -6.64
C ARG A 596 -22.01 14.69 -7.66
N GLU A 597 -20.78 14.95 -7.20
CA GLU A 597 -19.60 14.98 -8.07
C GLU A 597 -19.30 13.57 -8.65
N ILE A 598 -19.39 12.52 -7.83
CA ILE A 598 -19.24 11.13 -8.26
C ILE A 598 -20.30 10.78 -9.33
N ALA A 599 -21.56 11.09 -9.09
CA ALA A 599 -22.63 10.80 -10.05
C ALA A 599 -22.40 11.47 -11.42
N ARG A 600 -21.77 12.66 -11.43
CA ARG A 600 -21.37 13.31 -12.70
C ARG A 600 -20.20 12.58 -13.36
N MET A 601 -19.18 12.21 -12.58
CA MET A 601 -17.99 11.52 -13.11
C MET A 601 -18.32 10.12 -13.62
N GLN A 602 -19.21 9.39 -12.96
CA GLN A 602 -19.64 8.06 -13.38
C GLN A 602 -20.22 8.07 -14.80
N LYS A 603 -20.94 9.11 -15.18
CA LYS A 603 -21.46 9.24 -16.57
C LYS A 603 -20.33 9.31 -17.60
N MET A 604 -19.18 9.88 -17.26
CA MET A 604 -18.00 9.91 -18.13
C MET A 604 -17.22 8.60 -18.08
N GLU A 605 -17.15 7.94 -16.92
CA GLU A 605 -16.51 6.61 -16.77
C GLU A 605 -17.26 5.51 -17.50
N HIS A 606 -18.57 5.58 -17.59
CA HIS A 606 -19.35 4.61 -18.37
C HIS A 606 -19.16 4.75 -19.89
N ARG A 607 -18.66 5.89 -20.37
CA ARG A 607 -18.37 6.08 -21.79
C ARG A 607 -17.03 5.46 -22.16
N ARG A 608 -17.07 4.21 -22.65
CA ARG A 608 -15.89 3.46 -23.09
C ARG A 608 -15.34 4.00 -24.39
N ILE A 609 -14.00 4.02 -24.48
CA ILE A 609 -13.27 4.29 -25.71
C ILE A 609 -12.82 2.92 -26.27
N PRO A 610 -13.21 2.57 -27.51
CA PRO A 610 -12.78 1.31 -28.12
C PRO A 610 -11.26 1.20 -28.20
N ALA A 611 -10.71 0.00 -27.99
CA ALA A 611 -9.26 -0.23 -28.01
C ALA A 611 -8.61 0.10 -29.37
N ASP A 612 -9.38 -0.01 -30.45
CA ASP A 612 -9.01 0.31 -31.84
C ASP A 612 -9.29 1.77 -32.22
N PHE A 613 -9.62 2.65 -31.25
CA PHE A 613 -9.93 4.06 -31.55
C PHE A 613 -8.71 4.78 -32.14
N ASP A 614 -8.93 5.42 -33.32
CA ASP A 614 -7.88 6.14 -34.01
C ASP A 614 -7.81 7.60 -33.57
N TYR A 615 -6.86 7.88 -32.67
CA TYR A 615 -6.58 9.23 -32.19
C TYR A 615 -5.80 10.06 -33.22
N ALA A 616 -5.11 9.42 -34.17
CA ALA A 616 -4.24 10.11 -35.13
C ALA A 616 -5.05 10.92 -36.14
N SER A 617 -6.18 10.37 -36.59
CA SER A 617 -7.05 10.99 -37.59
C SER A 617 -8.06 11.98 -37.02
N LEU A 618 -8.12 12.16 -35.68
CA LEU A 618 -9.17 12.96 -35.04
C LEU A 618 -8.97 14.46 -35.30
N PRO A 619 -9.88 15.14 -36.06
CA PRO A 619 -9.74 16.56 -36.36
C PRO A 619 -10.00 17.41 -35.12
N GLY A 620 -9.27 18.53 -35.02
CA GLY A 620 -9.43 19.47 -33.90
C GLY A 620 -8.70 19.10 -32.62
N LEU A 621 -8.18 17.87 -32.49
CA LEU A 621 -7.40 17.45 -31.34
C LEU A 621 -5.98 18.05 -31.37
N ARG A 622 -5.57 18.68 -30.26
CA ARG A 622 -4.22 19.26 -30.13
C ARG A 622 -3.15 18.18 -30.27
N ASN A 623 -1.98 18.52 -30.83
CA ASN A 623 -0.89 17.56 -31.03
C ASN A 623 -0.41 16.93 -29.70
N GLU A 624 -0.28 17.72 -28.64
CA GLU A 624 0.06 17.21 -27.31
C GLU A 624 -0.98 16.19 -26.82
N ALA A 625 -2.25 16.54 -26.88
CA ALA A 625 -3.35 15.66 -26.49
C ALA A 625 -3.36 14.36 -27.31
N ARG A 626 -3.12 14.46 -28.61
CA ARG A 626 -3.04 13.31 -29.52
C ARG A 626 -1.91 12.34 -29.12
N GLN A 627 -0.71 12.87 -28.86
CA GLN A 627 0.43 12.06 -28.41
C GLN A 627 0.17 11.36 -27.08
N VAL A 628 -0.41 12.08 -26.11
CA VAL A 628 -0.78 11.55 -24.80
C VAL A 628 -1.82 10.43 -24.93
N LEU A 629 -2.88 10.66 -25.71
CA LEU A 629 -3.95 9.66 -25.93
C LEU A 629 -3.44 8.41 -26.66
N MET A 630 -2.57 8.58 -27.65
CA MET A 630 -1.94 7.45 -28.37
C MET A 630 -1.03 6.63 -27.45
N ARG A 631 -0.31 7.28 -26.53
CA ARG A 631 0.57 6.63 -25.56
C ARG A 631 -0.20 5.87 -24.49
N PHE A 632 -1.14 6.51 -23.83
CA PHE A 632 -1.85 5.96 -22.66
C PHE A 632 -3.08 5.12 -23.01
N ARG A 633 -3.67 5.30 -24.22
CA ARG A 633 -4.85 4.60 -24.71
C ARG A 633 -5.92 4.39 -23.63
N PRO A 634 -6.50 5.49 -23.10
CA PRO A 634 -7.46 5.40 -22.00
C PRO A 634 -8.68 4.57 -22.41
N ALA A 635 -9.17 3.73 -21.48
CA ALA A 635 -10.32 2.86 -21.74
C ALA A 635 -11.66 3.59 -21.63
N THR A 636 -11.69 4.76 -20.96
CA THR A 636 -12.90 5.56 -20.74
C THR A 636 -12.66 7.05 -20.99
N LEU A 637 -13.73 7.78 -21.26
CA LEU A 637 -13.67 9.24 -21.40
C LEU A 637 -13.24 9.91 -20.09
N GLY A 638 -13.64 9.37 -18.93
CA GLY A 638 -13.20 9.83 -17.63
C GLY A 638 -11.70 9.68 -17.43
N GLN A 639 -11.11 8.52 -17.80
CA GLN A 639 -9.66 8.33 -17.80
C GLN A 639 -8.96 9.33 -18.74
N ALA A 640 -9.47 9.51 -19.96
CA ALA A 640 -8.91 10.48 -20.91
C ALA A 640 -8.82 11.88 -20.29
N GLY A 641 -9.86 12.33 -19.60
CA GLY A 641 -9.91 13.66 -18.97
C GLY A 641 -8.93 13.83 -17.79
N ARG A 642 -8.40 12.74 -17.21
CA ARG A 642 -7.42 12.78 -16.11
C ARG A 642 -5.96 12.72 -16.59
N LEU A 643 -5.73 12.45 -17.88
CA LEU A 643 -4.37 12.44 -18.43
C LEU A 643 -3.76 13.84 -18.39
N ALA A 644 -2.51 13.91 -17.93
CA ALA A 644 -1.76 15.17 -17.98
C ALA A 644 -1.61 15.64 -19.44
N GLY A 645 -1.89 16.91 -19.69
CA GLY A 645 -1.89 17.49 -21.05
C GLY A 645 -3.23 17.43 -21.78
N ILE A 646 -4.24 16.77 -21.23
CA ILE A 646 -5.62 16.79 -21.75
C ILE A 646 -6.43 17.88 -21.05
N ASN A 647 -7.15 18.66 -21.81
CA ASN A 647 -8.03 19.70 -21.30
C ASN A 647 -9.53 19.40 -21.60
N PRO A 648 -10.49 20.14 -21.02
CA PRO A 648 -11.92 19.91 -21.24
C PRO A 648 -12.35 19.99 -22.71
N ALA A 649 -11.69 20.79 -23.54
CA ALA A 649 -11.99 20.88 -24.97
C ALA A 649 -11.58 19.60 -25.71
N ASP A 650 -10.43 19.02 -25.36
CA ASP A 650 -9.99 17.75 -25.93
C ASP A 650 -10.98 16.60 -25.57
N VAL A 651 -11.48 16.62 -24.33
CA VAL A 651 -12.51 15.65 -23.87
C VAL A 651 -13.82 15.83 -24.63
N ALA A 652 -14.23 17.07 -24.91
CA ALA A 652 -15.44 17.33 -25.71
C ALA A 652 -15.29 16.82 -27.15
N ILE A 653 -14.12 17.00 -27.77
CA ILE A 653 -13.81 16.46 -29.11
C ILE A 653 -13.90 14.94 -29.12
N LEU A 654 -13.31 14.28 -28.12
CA LEU A 654 -13.39 12.81 -27.96
C LEU A 654 -14.83 12.34 -27.80
N LEU A 655 -15.62 13.02 -26.95
CA LEU A 655 -17.02 12.69 -26.73
C LEU A 655 -17.81 12.75 -28.04
N PHE A 656 -17.66 13.85 -28.79
CA PHE A 656 -18.34 14.03 -30.05
C PHE A 656 -17.96 12.96 -31.09
N ALA A 657 -16.67 12.60 -31.15
CA ALA A 657 -16.18 11.56 -32.05
C ALA A 657 -16.73 10.17 -31.70
N LEU A 658 -16.85 9.86 -30.42
CA LEU A 658 -17.44 8.60 -29.93
C LEU A 658 -18.94 8.52 -30.27
N GLU A 659 -19.70 9.62 -30.10
CA GLU A 659 -21.12 9.69 -30.45
C GLU A 659 -21.33 9.50 -31.95
N ARG A 660 -20.51 10.16 -32.78
CA ARG A 660 -20.58 10.02 -34.23
C ARG A 660 -20.29 8.58 -34.72
N ARG A 661 -19.32 7.89 -34.09
CA ARG A 661 -19.00 6.48 -34.38
C ARG A 661 -20.15 5.54 -34.00
N GLN A 662 -20.83 5.80 -32.88
CA GLN A 662 -21.99 5.01 -32.47
C GLN A 662 -23.18 5.21 -33.42
N MET A 663 -23.43 6.41 -33.92
CA MET A 663 -24.48 6.67 -34.89
C MET A 663 -24.20 5.97 -36.24
N SER A 664 -22.97 6.01 -36.72
CA SER A 664 -22.60 5.33 -37.97
C SER A 664 -22.62 3.81 -37.87
N SER A 665 -22.43 3.22 -36.67
CA SER A 665 -22.56 1.78 -36.46
C SER A 665 -24.01 1.31 -36.30
N SER A 666 -24.94 2.20 -35.89
CA SER A 666 -26.37 1.89 -35.78
C SER A 666 -27.14 2.10 -37.10
N GLU A 667 -26.56 2.78 -38.09
CA GLU A 667 -27.14 2.94 -39.43
C GLU A 667 -26.77 1.76 -40.37
N VAL A 668 -25.87 0.86 -39.96
CA VAL A 668 -25.39 -0.30 -40.76
C VAL A 668 -26.02 -1.63 -40.29
N THR A 669 -26.79 -1.60 -39.20
CA THR A 669 -27.59 -2.73 -38.70
C THR A 669 -29.07 -2.50 -38.95
#